data_1c287429ffd88b8a04aa195488191843
#
_entry.id   1c287429ffd88b8a04aa195488191843
#
_cell.length_a   1.000
_cell.length_b   1.000
_cell.length_c   1.000
_cell.angle_alpha   90.00
_cell.angle_beta   90.00
_cell.angle_gamma   90.00
#
_symmetry.space_group_name_H-M   'P 1'
#
loop_
_entity.id
_entity.type
_entity.pdbx_description
1 polymer ?
#
loop_
_entity_poly.entity_id
_entity_poly.type
_entity_poly.pdbx_seq_one_letter_code
_entity_poly.pdbx_strand_id
1 'polypeptide(L)'
;MTRRISIIIALLFVGLFAVSLARRVWAQDAVEKRFDQLDRNSDGKITPAELPAAEFFKRLDRDGNGEITKAEAAKALVRGAMKDLVNSKPDLAAPKGPTPPEAPVRQGPQPVRPGDHGVGRLVPDVSLTDLSGKTHQLSELSKQHLVVLAMTSTSCPISKKYLPTLVDLVKSSGDDITWVLINPVATDKPAEMRLAAGQFEGNVFYVHDQDSSLANACGALTTTDVIVLDRSRTIVYHGAIDDQYGFGYSIDAPRYRYLADALAAIQAGKSPLVAATEAPGCTLERTPKTSASSDVTYHNQIARLMQRHCVECHREGGVGPFPLDTFDDVVAHTGMIKQVIERGIMPPWFATEGQPDAATKIVHTPWANDRSLAAAEKADLLSWIASGKPEGDRGDAPQPLKFDEGWLIGKPDAIFQFAKPVSVKATGVMPYQNIIVETNLDEDKWVQAIEVQPGDRGVVHHVLVFVQDGGDDEGEPVDDAAAERGGFWGIYVPGNSTLVYPEGFAKRIPKGAKLKFQMHYTPNGTATTDQTRIGLIWAPEPPQHEVRVAGIVNARISIPPGADNHREEAVLRLPMDAQVMGFLPHMHLRGKACKYEVTRSGGETTTVLDIPRYDFNWQLLYRYFEPLSLKAGDAIRFTAWYDNSEKNPANPDPTKTVRWGSQTFDEMHLGYVEYYIPNAKPGESPSLFGGRRRAAVGIGNGRPGFDLEAIFKRHDRDSDGKLIGNEIPDAQRDNLMRLDTDEDGAITLEEAKRIQR
;
A
#
# COMPACT_ATOMS: atom_id res chain seq x y z
N MET A 1 -22.86 -71.17 -17.12
CA MET A 1 -22.21 -69.97 -16.50
C MET A 1 -21.21 -69.30 -17.44
N THR A 2 -20.50 -69.92 -18.27
CA THR A 2 -19.44 -69.38 -19.18
C THR A 2 -19.92 -68.40 -20.27
N ARG A 3 -21.12 -68.58 -20.86
CA ARG A 3 -21.63 -67.67 -21.92
C ARG A 3 -22.04 -66.29 -21.42
N ARG A 4 -22.43 -66.08 -20.14
CA ARG A 4 -22.79 -64.79 -19.56
C ARG A 4 -21.57 -63.93 -19.19
N ILE A 5 -20.46 -64.60 -18.83
CA ILE A 5 -19.21 -63.91 -18.49
C ILE A 5 -18.55 -63.31 -19.75
N SER A 6 -18.59 -64.05 -20.88
CA SER A 6 -18.03 -63.56 -22.15
C SER A 6 -18.76 -62.29 -22.68
N ILE A 7 -20.07 -62.18 -22.47
CA ILE A 7 -20.87 -60.99 -22.91
C ILE A 7 -20.58 -59.80 -22.05
N ILE A 8 -20.38 -59.97 -20.73
CA ILE A 8 -20.04 -58.88 -19.81
C ILE A 8 -18.64 -58.34 -20.09
N ILE A 9 -17.68 -59.19 -20.38
CA ILE A 9 -16.31 -58.80 -20.75
C ILE A 9 -16.32 -58.06 -22.10
N ALA A 10 -17.09 -58.53 -23.09
CA ALA A 10 -17.23 -57.83 -24.38
C ALA A 10 -17.89 -56.44 -24.25
N LEU A 11 -18.91 -56.29 -23.40
CA LEU A 11 -19.55 -55.00 -23.12
C LEU A 11 -18.62 -54.06 -22.35
N LEU A 12 -17.79 -54.57 -21.43
CA LEU A 12 -16.77 -53.76 -20.75
C LEU A 12 -15.67 -53.28 -21.71
N PHE A 13 -15.24 -54.13 -22.65
CA PHE A 13 -14.27 -53.75 -23.69
C PHE A 13 -14.85 -52.73 -24.67
N VAL A 14 -16.09 -52.85 -25.08
CA VAL A 14 -16.77 -51.88 -25.93
C VAL A 14 -16.98 -50.55 -25.18
N GLY A 15 -17.33 -50.57 -23.90
CA GLY A 15 -17.44 -49.39 -23.06
C GLY A 15 -16.12 -48.66 -22.86
N LEU A 16 -15.03 -49.39 -22.60
CA LEU A 16 -13.67 -48.84 -22.48
C LEU A 16 -13.16 -48.28 -23.81
N PHE A 17 -13.50 -48.92 -24.92
CA PHE A 17 -13.13 -48.44 -26.28
C PHE A 17 -13.91 -47.14 -26.64
N ALA A 18 -15.20 -47.09 -26.30
CA ALA A 18 -16.04 -45.89 -26.53
C ALA A 18 -15.56 -44.69 -25.65
N VAL A 19 -15.21 -44.91 -24.38
CA VAL A 19 -14.65 -43.88 -23.50
C VAL A 19 -13.28 -43.44 -23.98
N SER A 20 -12.45 -44.37 -24.51
CA SER A 20 -11.15 -44.03 -25.11
C SER A 20 -11.31 -43.24 -26.40
N LEU A 21 -12.29 -43.57 -27.23
CA LEU A 21 -12.59 -42.84 -28.48
C LEU A 21 -13.16 -41.42 -28.18
N ALA A 22 -14.08 -41.33 -27.24
CA ALA A 22 -14.65 -40.04 -26.81
C ALA A 22 -13.57 -39.12 -26.21
N ARG A 23 -12.63 -39.67 -25.41
CA ARG A 23 -11.48 -38.90 -24.90
C ARG A 23 -10.55 -38.42 -26.00
N ARG A 24 -10.33 -39.24 -27.06
CA ARG A 24 -9.50 -38.85 -28.22
C ARG A 24 -10.18 -37.75 -29.04
N VAL A 25 -11.47 -37.84 -29.30
CA VAL A 25 -12.23 -36.82 -30.02
C VAL A 25 -12.26 -35.50 -29.24
N TRP A 26 -12.47 -35.57 -27.94
CA TRP A 26 -12.48 -34.39 -27.05
C TRP A 26 -11.09 -33.71 -26.98
N ALA A 27 -10.03 -34.50 -26.92
CA ALA A 27 -8.66 -33.98 -26.91
C ALA A 27 -8.28 -33.36 -28.26
N GLN A 28 -8.78 -33.86 -29.38
CA GLN A 28 -8.52 -33.36 -30.71
C GLN A 28 -9.24 -32.00 -30.93
N ASP A 29 -10.49 -31.89 -30.50
CA ASP A 29 -11.27 -30.63 -30.54
C ASP A 29 -10.62 -29.53 -29.68
N ALA A 30 -10.09 -29.90 -28.51
CA ALA A 30 -9.38 -28.96 -27.64
C ALA A 30 -8.07 -28.43 -28.26
N VAL A 31 -7.37 -29.28 -29.04
CA VAL A 31 -6.14 -28.87 -29.75
C VAL A 31 -6.45 -27.95 -30.92
N GLU A 32 -7.47 -28.29 -31.71
CA GLU A 32 -7.89 -27.43 -32.81
C GLU A 32 -8.30 -26.04 -32.31
N LYS A 33 -9.12 -25.97 -31.29
CA LYS A 33 -9.49 -24.70 -30.64
C LYS A 33 -8.28 -23.92 -30.12
N ARG A 34 -7.30 -24.63 -29.58
CA ARG A 34 -6.09 -23.98 -29.06
C ARG A 34 -5.15 -23.54 -30.16
N PHE A 35 -5.05 -24.30 -31.22
CA PHE A 35 -4.30 -23.92 -32.42
C PHE A 35 -4.87 -22.63 -33.02
N ASP A 36 -6.19 -22.57 -33.25
CA ASP A 36 -6.88 -21.42 -33.81
C ASP A 36 -6.78 -20.16 -32.92
N GLN A 37 -6.58 -20.32 -31.60
CA GLN A 37 -6.32 -19.21 -30.68
C GLN A 37 -4.89 -18.66 -30.78
N LEU A 38 -3.93 -19.48 -31.14
CA LEU A 38 -2.52 -19.12 -31.27
C LEU A 38 -2.20 -18.59 -32.68
N ASP A 39 -2.85 -19.12 -33.71
CA ASP A 39 -2.81 -18.63 -35.10
C ASP A 39 -3.60 -17.32 -35.19
N ARG A 40 -2.93 -16.21 -34.87
CA ARG A 40 -3.57 -14.89 -34.75
C ARG A 40 -3.91 -14.25 -36.09
N ASN A 41 -3.16 -14.60 -37.13
CA ASN A 41 -3.37 -14.08 -38.48
C ASN A 41 -4.28 -15.00 -39.30
N SER A 42 -4.67 -16.17 -38.74
CA SER A 42 -5.54 -17.18 -39.37
C SER A 42 -5.00 -17.71 -40.69
N ASP A 43 -3.66 -17.84 -40.82
CA ASP A 43 -3.00 -18.37 -42.00
C ASP A 43 -2.82 -19.91 -41.99
N GLY A 44 -3.28 -20.56 -40.89
CA GLY A 44 -3.22 -22.01 -40.71
C GLY A 44 -1.89 -22.52 -40.15
N LYS A 45 -1.03 -21.63 -39.66
CA LYS A 45 0.30 -21.91 -39.11
C LYS A 45 0.52 -21.09 -37.83
N ILE A 46 1.40 -21.56 -36.94
CA ILE A 46 1.86 -20.79 -35.78
C ILE A 46 3.34 -20.52 -35.95
N THR A 47 3.73 -19.25 -35.89
CA THR A 47 5.11 -18.78 -35.99
C THR A 47 5.71 -18.45 -34.61
N PRO A 48 7.04 -18.24 -34.50
CA PRO A 48 7.66 -17.78 -33.23
C PRO A 48 7.10 -16.44 -32.72
N ALA A 49 6.56 -15.61 -33.60
CA ALA A 49 5.94 -14.34 -33.23
C ALA A 49 4.57 -14.54 -32.53
N GLU A 50 3.90 -15.65 -32.83
CA GLU A 50 2.61 -16.04 -32.25
C GLU A 50 2.75 -16.94 -31.03
N LEU A 51 3.87 -17.70 -30.96
CA LEU A 51 4.24 -18.51 -29.80
C LEU A 51 5.70 -18.21 -29.39
N PRO A 52 5.93 -17.16 -28.58
CA PRO A 52 7.28 -16.69 -28.24
C PRO A 52 8.06 -17.59 -27.27
N ALA A 53 7.48 -18.68 -26.78
CA ALA A 53 8.14 -19.67 -25.91
C ALA A 53 9.10 -20.55 -26.74
N ALA A 54 10.33 -20.08 -26.96
CA ALA A 54 11.29 -20.65 -27.90
C ALA A 54 11.58 -22.16 -27.71
N GLU A 55 11.72 -22.64 -26.47
CA GLU A 55 11.93 -24.05 -26.16
C GLU A 55 10.70 -24.92 -26.45
N PHE A 56 9.52 -24.32 -26.27
CA PHE A 56 8.26 -25.01 -26.55
C PHE A 56 7.96 -25.02 -28.04
N PHE A 57 8.25 -23.93 -28.74
CA PHE A 57 8.14 -23.83 -30.19
C PHE A 57 8.99 -24.92 -30.87
N LYS A 58 10.29 -25.06 -30.54
CA LYS A 58 11.19 -26.10 -31.05
C LYS A 58 10.71 -27.54 -30.80
N ARG A 59 9.93 -27.78 -29.77
CA ARG A 59 9.37 -29.13 -29.47
C ARG A 59 8.18 -29.45 -30.36
N LEU A 60 7.49 -28.48 -30.88
CA LEU A 60 6.31 -28.61 -31.73
C LEU A 60 6.69 -28.49 -33.21
N ASP A 61 7.56 -27.57 -33.60
CA ASP A 61 8.17 -27.43 -34.92
C ASP A 61 9.17 -28.58 -35.13
N ARG A 62 8.70 -29.67 -35.74
CA ARG A 62 9.45 -30.91 -35.83
C ARG A 62 10.37 -31.01 -37.05
N ASP A 63 9.98 -30.35 -38.10
CA ASP A 63 10.78 -30.32 -39.32
C ASP A 63 11.78 -29.16 -39.34
N GLY A 64 11.70 -28.28 -38.29
CA GLY A 64 12.61 -27.15 -38.10
C GLY A 64 12.42 -26.06 -39.15
N ASN A 65 11.23 -25.98 -39.75
CA ASN A 65 10.95 -25.03 -40.80
C ASN A 65 10.56 -23.63 -40.27
N GLY A 66 10.44 -23.47 -38.94
CA GLY A 66 10.07 -22.22 -38.30
C GLY A 66 8.56 -21.95 -38.23
N GLU A 67 7.74 -22.94 -38.57
CA GLU A 67 6.28 -22.86 -38.55
C GLU A 67 5.69 -24.13 -37.91
N ILE A 68 4.66 -24.03 -37.11
CA ILE A 68 3.94 -25.19 -36.54
C ILE A 68 2.61 -25.33 -37.28
N THR A 69 2.38 -26.45 -37.90
CA THR A 69 1.11 -26.78 -38.58
C THR A 69 0.12 -27.48 -37.66
N LYS A 70 -1.18 -27.46 -37.99
CA LYS A 70 -2.23 -28.24 -37.24
C LYS A 70 -1.86 -29.74 -37.15
N ALA A 71 -1.20 -30.28 -38.17
CA ALA A 71 -0.78 -31.66 -38.19
C ALA A 71 0.35 -31.97 -37.20
N GLU A 72 1.28 -31.04 -37.00
CA GLU A 72 2.35 -31.15 -36.00
C GLU A 72 1.81 -31.00 -34.59
N ALA A 73 0.93 -30.01 -34.37
CA ALA A 73 0.23 -29.82 -33.12
C ALA A 73 -0.60 -31.06 -32.71
N ALA A 74 -1.33 -31.66 -33.63
CA ALA A 74 -2.09 -32.90 -33.40
C ALA A 74 -1.21 -34.13 -33.07
N LYS A 75 -0.04 -34.27 -33.74
CA LYS A 75 0.92 -35.34 -33.45
C LYS A 75 1.62 -35.19 -32.10
N ALA A 76 1.78 -33.99 -31.60
CA ALA A 76 2.33 -33.71 -30.28
C ALA A 76 1.40 -34.20 -29.14
N LEU A 77 0.09 -34.19 -29.37
CA LEU A 77 -0.92 -34.68 -28.42
C LEU A 77 -0.77 -36.17 -28.08
N VAL A 78 -0.45 -36.97 -29.10
CA VAL A 78 -0.37 -38.43 -28.96
C VAL A 78 0.79 -38.89 -28.04
N ARG A 79 1.74 -37.98 -27.73
CA ARG A 79 2.93 -38.28 -26.90
C ARG A 79 3.00 -37.56 -25.55
N GLY A 80 1.92 -36.99 -25.10
CA GLY A 80 1.88 -36.31 -23.79
C GLY A 80 2.50 -34.92 -23.69
N ALA A 81 3.15 -34.44 -24.76
CA ALA A 81 3.79 -33.10 -24.78
C ALA A 81 2.80 -31.92 -24.75
N MET A 82 1.51 -32.20 -24.96
CA MET A 82 0.47 -31.15 -25.02
C MET A 82 -0.39 -31.06 -23.77
N LYS A 83 -0.16 -31.86 -22.75
CA LYS A 83 -0.84 -31.72 -21.45
C LYS A 83 -0.52 -30.35 -20.82
N ASP A 84 0.66 -29.87 -21.09
CA ASP A 84 1.14 -28.55 -20.62
C ASP A 84 0.57 -27.39 -21.44
N LEU A 85 0.24 -27.61 -22.74
CA LEU A 85 -0.38 -26.59 -23.60
C LEU A 85 -1.86 -26.37 -23.29
N VAL A 86 -2.58 -27.46 -22.98
CA VAL A 86 -4.02 -27.39 -22.61
C VAL A 86 -4.17 -26.78 -21.21
N ASN A 87 -3.17 -26.97 -20.34
CA ASN A 87 -3.14 -26.41 -18.98
C ASN A 87 -2.35 -25.11 -18.87
N SER A 88 -1.56 -24.70 -19.87
CA SER A 88 -0.99 -23.37 -19.90
C SER A 88 -2.11 -22.36 -20.15
N LYS A 89 -2.29 -21.43 -19.20
CA LYS A 89 -3.17 -20.27 -19.41
C LYS A 89 -2.78 -19.61 -20.74
N PRO A 90 -3.74 -19.14 -21.57
CA PRO A 90 -3.38 -18.28 -22.67
C PRO A 90 -2.63 -17.08 -22.07
N ASP A 91 -1.44 -16.80 -22.58
CA ASP A 91 -0.89 -15.46 -22.56
C ASP A 91 -1.80 -14.65 -23.49
N LEU A 92 -2.98 -14.32 -23.02
CA LEU A 92 -3.71 -13.19 -23.52
C LEU A 92 -2.72 -12.06 -23.36
N ALA A 93 -2.29 -11.44 -24.46
CA ALA A 93 -1.47 -10.25 -24.43
C ALA A 93 -2.00 -9.40 -23.28
N ALA A 94 -1.21 -9.27 -22.21
CA ALA A 94 -1.66 -8.62 -21.01
C ALA A 94 -2.29 -7.32 -21.47
N PRO A 95 -3.55 -6.98 -21.12
CA PRO A 95 -4.09 -5.69 -21.45
C PRO A 95 -3.00 -4.71 -21.01
N LYS A 96 -2.56 -3.83 -21.93
CA LYS A 96 -1.55 -2.82 -21.60
C LYS A 96 -2.02 -2.24 -20.31
N GLY A 97 -1.20 -2.36 -19.24
CA GLY A 97 -1.58 -1.87 -17.92
C GLY A 97 -2.04 -0.42 -18.04
N PRO A 98 -2.75 0.12 -17.06
CA PRO A 98 -3.10 1.52 -17.07
C PRO A 98 -1.81 2.29 -17.33
N THR A 99 -1.85 3.24 -18.28
CA THR A 99 -0.75 4.16 -18.48
C THR A 99 -0.61 4.91 -17.16
N PRO A 100 0.52 4.80 -16.43
CA PRO A 100 0.67 5.53 -15.18
C PRO A 100 0.44 7.01 -15.45
N PRO A 101 -0.18 7.76 -14.54
CA PRO A 101 -0.27 9.21 -14.68
C PRO A 101 1.14 9.79 -14.84
N GLU A 102 1.26 10.87 -15.62
CA GLU A 102 2.55 11.50 -15.94
C GLU A 102 3.31 11.97 -14.69
N ALA A 103 2.59 12.35 -13.64
CA ALA A 103 3.18 12.77 -12.37
C ALA A 103 3.14 11.63 -11.34
N PRO A 104 4.28 11.09 -10.89
CA PRO A 104 4.31 10.09 -9.83
C PRO A 104 3.78 10.70 -8.52
N VAL A 105 3.05 9.90 -7.73
CA VAL A 105 2.59 10.27 -6.37
C VAL A 105 3.80 10.53 -5.46
N ARG A 106 4.84 9.71 -5.62
CA ARG A 106 6.08 9.80 -4.85
C ARG A 106 7.10 10.62 -5.61
N GLN A 107 7.65 11.63 -4.93
CA GLN A 107 8.66 12.50 -5.52
C GLN A 107 9.75 12.82 -4.50
N GLY A 108 10.97 12.49 -4.87
CA GLY A 108 12.18 12.89 -4.15
C GLY A 108 12.81 14.15 -4.74
N PRO A 109 13.82 14.70 -4.04
CA PRO A 109 14.63 15.80 -4.55
C PRO A 109 15.24 15.46 -5.90
N GLN A 110 15.21 16.44 -6.82
CA GLN A 110 15.86 16.32 -8.13
C GLN A 110 16.87 17.44 -8.29
N PRO A 111 18.08 17.17 -8.82
CA PRO A 111 19.01 18.20 -9.20
C PRO A 111 18.41 19.15 -10.24
N VAL A 112 18.61 20.45 -10.05
CA VAL A 112 18.14 21.51 -10.95
C VAL A 112 19.29 22.40 -11.40
N ARG A 113 19.05 23.26 -12.39
CA ARG A 113 20.07 24.21 -12.82
C ARG A 113 20.34 25.24 -11.70
N PRO A 114 21.59 25.38 -11.24
CA PRO A 114 21.91 26.21 -10.08
C PRO A 114 21.47 27.67 -10.24
N GLY A 115 21.67 28.27 -11.40
CA GLY A 115 21.28 29.65 -11.67
C GLY A 115 19.75 29.90 -11.63
N ASP A 116 18.96 28.94 -12.11
CA ASP A 116 17.48 28.99 -12.07
C ASP A 116 16.96 28.89 -10.63
N HIS A 117 17.78 28.33 -9.73
CA HIS A 117 17.49 28.18 -8.29
C HIS A 117 18.19 29.25 -7.43
N GLY A 118 18.70 30.29 -8.05
CA GLY A 118 19.29 31.45 -7.37
C GLY A 118 20.73 31.29 -6.89
N VAL A 119 21.40 30.18 -7.20
CA VAL A 119 22.84 30.02 -6.92
C VAL A 119 23.64 31.06 -7.70
N GLY A 120 24.57 31.73 -7.02
CA GLY A 120 25.31 32.89 -7.56
C GLY A 120 24.63 34.24 -7.29
N ARG A 121 23.40 34.25 -6.75
CA ARG A 121 22.68 35.50 -6.40
C ARG A 121 23.15 36.02 -5.04
N LEU A 122 23.27 37.34 -4.91
CA LEU A 122 23.45 38.04 -3.65
C LEU A 122 22.12 38.09 -2.89
N VAL A 123 22.11 37.65 -1.64
CA VAL A 123 20.96 37.86 -0.73
C VAL A 123 21.05 39.27 -0.11
N PRO A 124 19.95 40.06 -0.15
CA PRO A 124 19.91 41.36 0.50
C PRO A 124 20.32 41.29 1.98
N ASP A 125 20.86 42.36 2.50
CA ASP A 125 21.12 42.46 3.93
C ASP A 125 19.81 42.70 4.67
N VAL A 126 19.35 41.68 5.38
CA VAL A 126 18.09 41.69 6.11
C VAL A 126 18.32 41.55 7.61
N SER A 127 17.47 42.21 8.39
CA SER A 127 17.43 42.04 9.84
C SER A 127 16.57 40.84 10.18
N LEU A 128 17.05 40.00 11.08
CA LEU A 128 16.32 38.82 11.59
C LEU A 128 16.27 38.89 13.12
N THR A 129 15.09 38.61 13.68
CA THR A 129 14.91 38.59 15.14
C THR A 129 14.68 37.14 15.58
N ASP A 130 15.55 36.63 16.46
CA ASP A 130 15.45 35.26 16.95
C ASP A 130 14.37 35.11 18.04
N LEU A 131 14.07 33.87 18.42
CA LEU A 131 13.05 33.56 19.44
C LEU A 131 13.38 34.12 20.84
N SER A 132 14.62 34.59 21.08
CA SER A 132 15.01 35.29 22.32
C SER A 132 14.68 36.78 22.26
N GLY A 133 14.30 37.29 21.09
CA GLY A 133 14.06 38.72 20.83
C GLY A 133 15.30 39.51 20.42
N LYS A 134 16.44 38.83 20.19
CA LYS A 134 17.66 39.49 19.74
C LYS A 134 17.64 39.66 18.23
N THR A 135 17.93 40.86 17.74
CA THR A 135 18.04 41.16 16.31
C THR A 135 19.46 41.01 15.82
N HIS A 136 19.63 40.40 14.67
CA HIS A 136 20.89 40.16 13.98
C HIS A 136 20.79 40.72 12.55
N GLN A 137 21.92 41.18 12.00
CA GLN A 137 22.03 41.55 10.60
C GLN A 137 22.66 40.38 9.83
N LEU A 138 22.09 40.00 8.70
CA LEU A 138 22.61 38.87 7.89
C LEU A 138 24.08 39.12 7.48
N SER A 139 24.43 40.38 7.16
CA SER A 139 25.80 40.76 6.84
C SER A 139 26.77 40.58 8.00
N GLU A 140 26.33 40.71 9.25
CA GLU A 140 27.16 40.50 10.42
C GLU A 140 27.41 39.02 10.64
N LEU A 141 26.40 38.18 10.46
CA LEU A 141 26.48 36.72 10.58
C LEU A 141 27.42 36.11 9.51
N SER A 142 27.41 36.67 8.29
CA SER A 142 28.20 36.13 7.17
C SER A 142 29.68 36.59 7.15
N LYS A 143 30.08 37.65 7.90
CA LYS A 143 31.43 38.20 7.83
C LYS A 143 32.58 37.22 8.08
N GLN A 144 32.37 36.29 8.97
CA GLN A 144 33.43 35.35 9.42
C GLN A 144 33.16 33.89 9.09
N HIS A 145 31.89 33.55 8.84
CA HIS A 145 31.40 32.21 8.73
C HIS A 145 30.59 31.96 7.43
N LEU A 146 30.47 30.74 7.01
CA LEU A 146 29.39 30.34 6.12
C LEU A 146 28.06 30.47 6.87
N VAL A 147 27.01 30.87 6.21
CA VAL A 147 25.66 30.93 6.81
C VAL A 147 24.77 29.91 6.15
N VAL A 148 24.17 29.01 6.94
CA VAL A 148 23.18 28.07 6.49
C VAL A 148 21.80 28.59 6.95
N LEU A 149 20.96 28.93 5.98
CA LEU A 149 19.57 29.31 6.20
C LEU A 149 18.72 28.08 5.95
N ALA A 150 18.22 27.42 6.98
CA ALA A 150 17.44 26.21 6.89
C ALA A 150 15.94 26.52 7.17
N MET A 151 15.09 26.38 6.17
CA MET A 151 13.66 26.49 6.38
C MET A 151 13.18 25.34 7.24
N THR A 152 12.31 25.62 8.21
CA THR A 152 11.74 24.63 9.13
C THR A 152 10.26 24.92 9.36
N SER A 153 9.52 23.94 9.89
CA SER A 153 8.14 24.13 10.36
C SER A 153 7.79 23.08 11.40
N THR A 154 7.05 23.50 12.43
CA THR A 154 6.57 22.60 13.48
C THR A 154 5.27 21.90 13.10
N SER A 155 4.61 22.30 12.02
CA SER A 155 3.41 21.64 11.47
C SER A 155 3.72 20.76 10.24
N CYS A 156 4.81 21.04 9.49
CA CYS A 156 5.14 20.26 8.30
C CYS A 156 5.71 18.87 8.66
N PRO A 157 5.09 17.76 8.22
CA PRO A 157 5.57 16.40 8.55
C PRO A 157 6.98 16.10 8.05
N ILE A 158 7.35 16.61 6.87
CA ILE A 158 8.69 16.39 6.30
C ILE A 158 9.73 17.17 7.08
N SER A 159 9.42 18.44 7.43
CA SER A 159 10.32 19.26 8.25
C SER A 159 10.57 18.65 9.62
N LYS A 160 9.53 18.11 10.28
CA LYS A 160 9.68 17.38 11.57
C LYS A 160 10.62 16.19 11.45
N LYS A 161 10.52 15.41 10.38
CA LYS A 161 11.40 14.24 10.15
C LYS A 161 12.86 14.65 9.96
N TYR A 162 13.11 15.81 9.37
CA TYR A 162 14.48 16.33 9.17
C TYR A 162 15.10 16.97 10.40
N LEU A 163 14.32 17.24 11.48
CA LEU A 163 14.86 17.90 12.67
C LEU A 163 16.08 17.15 13.27
N PRO A 164 16.07 15.82 13.48
CA PRO A 164 17.26 15.11 13.97
C PRO A 164 18.45 15.21 13.02
N THR A 165 18.23 15.13 11.71
CA THR A 165 19.29 15.26 10.70
C THR A 165 19.95 16.65 10.77
N LEU A 166 19.14 17.72 10.94
CA LEU A 166 19.67 19.07 11.12
C LEU A 166 20.46 19.21 12.40
N VAL A 167 20.01 18.60 13.52
CA VAL A 167 20.75 18.59 14.79
C VAL A 167 22.13 17.93 14.60
N ASP A 168 22.19 16.78 13.94
CA ASP A 168 23.43 16.08 13.67
C ASP A 168 24.37 16.88 12.73
N LEU A 169 23.82 17.54 11.71
CA LEU A 169 24.58 18.40 10.81
C LEU A 169 25.17 19.61 11.53
N VAL A 170 24.40 20.29 12.37
CA VAL A 170 24.88 21.40 13.21
C VAL A 170 26.03 20.94 14.10
N LYS A 171 25.84 19.83 14.81
CA LYS A 171 26.86 19.28 15.71
C LYS A 171 28.15 18.89 14.99
N SER A 172 28.04 18.40 13.74
CA SER A 172 29.20 17.94 12.96
C SER A 172 29.90 19.06 12.19
N SER A 173 29.27 20.22 11.98
CA SER A 173 29.80 21.30 11.15
C SER A 173 30.80 22.23 11.86
N GLY A 174 30.92 22.16 13.18
CA GLY A 174 31.85 23.00 13.99
C GLY A 174 31.44 24.48 14.01
N ASP A 175 32.34 25.30 14.54
CA ASP A 175 32.08 26.72 14.79
C ASP A 175 32.21 27.61 13.54
N ASP A 176 32.70 27.07 12.42
CA ASP A 176 32.91 27.82 11.17
C ASP A 176 31.64 28.09 10.38
N ILE A 177 30.49 27.55 10.81
CA ILE A 177 29.18 27.69 10.18
C ILE A 177 28.20 28.32 11.17
N THR A 178 27.52 29.37 10.75
CA THR A 178 26.37 29.94 11.46
C THR A 178 25.07 29.34 10.89
N TRP A 179 24.25 28.76 11.73
CA TRP A 179 22.97 28.19 11.35
C TRP A 179 21.82 29.12 11.74
N VAL A 180 20.94 29.39 10.79
CA VAL A 180 19.69 30.12 11.00
C VAL A 180 18.53 29.23 10.60
N LEU A 181 17.79 28.75 11.59
CA LEU A 181 16.55 28.01 11.39
C LEU A 181 15.41 29.02 11.21
N ILE A 182 14.71 28.95 10.09
CA ILE A 182 13.69 29.92 9.72
C ILE A 182 12.35 29.19 9.61
N ASN A 183 11.37 29.61 10.41
CA ASN A 183 10.01 29.11 10.31
C ASN A 183 9.10 30.16 9.68
N PRO A 184 8.72 29.99 8.39
CA PRO A 184 7.88 30.96 7.67
C PRO A 184 6.37 30.65 7.79
N VAL A 185 5.95 29.66 8.59
CA VAL A 185 4.55 29.31 8.77
C VAL A 185 3.96 30.15 9.91
N ALA A 186 3.10 31.10 9.58
CA ALA A 186 2.58 32.10 10.53
C ALA A 186 1.79 31.47 11.68
N THR A 187 1.12 30.36 11.46
CA THR A 187 0.27 29.64 12.46
C THR A 187 1.05 28.67 13.35
N ASP A 188 2.33 28.42 13.06
CA ASP A 188 3.17 27.59 13.92
C ASP A 188 3.39 28.25 15.30
N LYS A 189 3.28 27.43 16.36
CA LYS A 189 3.25 27.95 17.73
C LYS A 189 4.69 28.23 18.25
N PRO A 190 4.97 29.45 18.79
CA PRO A 190 6.31 29.77 19.34
C PRO A 190 6.79 28.81 20.43
N ALA A 191 5.88 28.18 21.17
CA ALA A 191 6.24 27.19 22.20
C ALA A 191 6.87 25.94 21.58
N GLU A 192 6.31 25.45 20.47
CA GLU A 192 6.83 24.28 19.74
C GLU A 192 8.18 24.58 19.08
N MET A 193 8.32 25.79 18.51
CA MET A 193 9.60 26.26 17.97
C MET A 193 10.71 26.32 19.04
N ARG A 194 10.38 26.77 20.26
CA ARG A 194 11.34 26.76 21.38
C ARG A 194 11.76 25.35 21.79
N LEU A 195 10.83 24.39 21.77
CA LEU A 195 11.14 22.99 22.02
C LEU A 195 12.06 22.42 20.93
N ALA A 196 11.80 22.74 19.66
CA ALA A 196 12.67 22.35 18.55
C ALA A 196 14.06 23.01 18.67
N ALA A 197 14.08 24.32 18.92
CA ALA A 197 15.34 25.09 19.11
C ALA A 197 16.19 24.55 20.24
N GLY A 198 15.58 24.06 21.33
CA GLY A 198 16.28 23.50 22.47
C GLY A 198 17.03 22.20 22.21
N GLN A 199 16.89 21.60 21.04
CA GLN A 199 17.65 20.39 20.64
C GLN A 199 19.00 20.72 20.00
N PHE A 200 19.23 21.98 19.62
CA PHE A 200 20.45 22.42 18.95
C PHE A 200 21.45 23.00 19.96
N GLU A 201 22.72 22.73 19.73
CA GLU A 201 23.84 23.30 20.45
C GLU A 201 24.75 24.05 19.46
N GLY A 202 25.48 25.08 19.92
CA GLY A 202 26.43 25.83 19.11
C GLY A 202 25.88 27.14 18.53
N ASN A 203 26.38 27.56 17.36
CA ASN A 203 26.05 28.84 16.72
C ASN A 203 24.79 28.74 15.88
N VAL A 204 23.63 28.63 16.55
CA VAL A 204 22.31 28.42 15.95
C VAL A 204 21.33 29.47 16.41
N PHE A 205 20.61 30.07 15.47
CA PHE A 205 19.52 31.03 15.73
C PHE A 205 18.21 30.46 15.16
N TYR A 206 17.13 30.60 15.90
CA TYR A 206 15.80 30.18 15.40
C TYR A 206 14.90 31.43 15.26
N VAL A 207 14.37 31.64 14.06
CA VAL A 207 13.60 32.84 13.67
C VAL A 207 12.18 32.40 13.30
N HIS A 208 11.17 33.11 13.82
CA HIS A 208 9.80 32.98 13.35
C HIS A 208 9.52 34.08 12.32
N ASP A 209 9.57 33.75 11.04
CA ASP A 209 9.39 34.64 9.88
C ASP A 209 7.92 34.69 9.46
N GLN A 210 7.06 35.26 10.35
CA GLN A 210 5.59 35.22 10.22
C GLN A 210 5.05 35.83 8.92
N ASP A 211 5.74 36.84 8.39
CA ASP A 211 5.36 37.53 7.14
C ASP A 211 6.09 36.96 5.92
N SER A 212 6.88 35.89 6.11
CA SER A 212 7.71 35.24 5.09
C SER A 212 8.68 36.19 4.38
N SER A 213 9.03 37.33 4.99
CA SER A 213 9.91 38.32 4.39
C SER A 213 11.33 37.82 4.19
N LEU A 214 11.85 37.08 5.17
CA LEU A 214 13.18 36.50 5.12
C LEU A 214 13.22 35.32 4.13
N ALA A 215 12.24 34.41 4.17
CA ALA A 215 12.10 33.32 3.21
C ALA A 215 12.03 33.82 1.76
N ASN A 216 11.26 34.90 1.53
CA ASN A 216 11.15 35.53 0.21
C ASN A 216 12.48 36.20 -0.23
N ALA A 217 13.18 36.90 0.67
CA ALA A 217 14.48 37.55 0.36
C ALA A 217 15.54 36.51 -0.03
N CYS A 218 15.55 35.34 0.61
CA CYS A 218 16.45 34.24 0.33
C CYS A 218 16.03 33.43 -0.91
N GLY A 219 14.78 33.50 -1.29
CA GLY A 219 14.25 32.77 -2.41
C GLY A 219 13.80 31.34 -2.07
N ALA A 220 13.53 31.04 -0.80
CA ALA A 220 13.06 29.74 -0.35
C ALA A 220 11.72 29.35 -0.98
N LEU A 221 11.52 28.08 -1.27
CA LEU A 221 10.35 27.52 -1.97
C LEU A 221 9.51 26.64 -1.08
N THR A 222 10.14 25.93 -0.14
CA THR A 222 9.50 24.96 0.74
C THR A 222 9.98 25.08 2.18
N THR A 223 9.26 24.45 3.10
CA THR A 223 9.58 24.41 4.54
C THR A 223 10.78 23.51 4.89
N THR A 224 11.48 22.95 3.91
CA THR A 224 12.71 22.18 4.09
C THR A 224 13.84 22.63 3.18
N ASP A 225 13.66 23.75 2.48
CA ASP A 225 14.71 24.36 1.69
C ASP A 225 15.89 24.74 2.58
N VAL A 226 17.09 24.48 2.08
CA VAL A 226 18.32 24.95 2.71
C VAL A 226 19.12 25.77 1.73
N ILE A 227 19.57 26.94 2.20
CA ILE A 227 20.34 27.91 1.41
C ILE A 227 21.66 28.14 2.13
N VAL A 228 22.76 27.90 1.46
CA VAL A 228 24.10 28.20 2.00
C VAL A 228 24.64 29.47 1.37
N LEU A 229 25.04 30.40 2.23
CA LEU A 229 25.64 31.67 1.85
C LEU A 229 27.13 31.68 2.15
N ASP A 230 27.93 32.22 1.24
CA ASP A 230 29.30 32.53 1.49
C ASP A 230 29.46 33.82 2.35
N ARG A 231 30.69 34.18 2.65
CA ARG A 231 31.00 35.43 3.43
C ARG A 231 30.55 36.70 2.79
N SER A 232 30.24 36.71 1.49
CA SER A 232 29.71 37.82 0.73
C SER A 232 28.20 37.78 0.58
N ARG A 233 27.51 36.84 1.25
CA ARG A 233 26.07 36.57 1.13
C ARG A 233 25.65 36.08 -0.27
N THR A 234 26.58 35.52 -1.03
CA THR A 234 26.26 34.84 -2.29
C THR A 234 25.72 33.46 -1.99
N ILE A 235 24.63 33.09 -2.63
CA ILE A 235 24.11 31.71 -2.54
C ILE A 235 25.07 30.75 -3.25
N VAL A 236 25.64 29.82 -2.51
CA VAL A 236 26.57 28.78 -3.04
C VAL A 236 25.94 27.39 -3.08
N TYR A 237 24.84 27.18 -2.36
CA TYR A 237 23.99 26.00 -2.44
C TYR A 237 22.54 26.40 -2.16
N HIS A 238 21.58 25.78 -2.88
CA HIS A 238 20.16 25.94 -2.61
C HIS A 238 19.40 24.65 -2.93
N GLY A 239 18.79 24.01 -1.92
CA GLY A 239 18.02 22.78 -2.15
C GLY A 239 17.74 21.94 -0.90
N ALA A 240 17.61 20.63 -1.12
CA ALA A 240 17.27 19.66 -0.10
C ALA A 240 18.44 19.38 0.87
N ILE A 241 18.08 18.90 2.06
CA ILE A 241 19.06 18.36 3.04
C ILE A 241 19.66 17.07 2.48
N ASP A 242 18.80 16.12 2.10
CA ASP A 242 19.12 14.83 1.51
C ASP A 242 17.87 14.25 0.80
N ASP A 243 17.93 12.97 0.37
CA ASP A 243 16.80 12.27 -0.25
C ASP A 243 16.09 11.27 0.67
N GLN A 244 16.29 11.36 1.98
CA GLN A 244 15.71 10.39 2.93
C GLN A 244 14.19 10.51 3.03
N TYR A 245 13.66 11.73 2.94
CA TYR A 245 12.23 12.01 3.06
C TYR A 245 11.72 12.79 1.86
N GLY A 246 10.49 12.47 1.42
CA GLY A 246 9.85 13.17 0.34
C GLY A 246 8.33 12.96 0.34
N PHE A 247 7.67 13.47 -0.69
CA PHE A 247 6.24 13.25 -0.84
C PHE A 247 5.95 11.77 -1.08
N GLY A 248 5.15 11.17 -0.19
CA GLY A 248 4.69 9.80 -0.32
C GLY A 248 5.75 8.73 -0.02
N TYR A 249 6.94 9.08 0.49
CA TYR A 249 7.95 8.10 0.86
C TYR A 249 8.87 8.54 2.02
N SER A 250 9.50 7.53 2.63
CA SER A 250 10.55 7.66 3.63
C SER A 250 11.45 6.42 3.51
N ILE A 251 12.76 6.59 3.50
CA ILE A 251 13.74 5.50 3.45
C ILE A 251 14.57 5.48 4.74
N ASP A 252 15.21 4.34 5.03
CA ASP A 252 15.92 4.14 6.30
C ASP A 252 17.17 5.03 6.43
N ALA A 253 17.88 5.26 5.32
CA ALA A 253 19.01 6.16 5.25
C ALA A 253 19.06 6.85 3.88
N PRO A 254 19.58 8.09 3.80
CA PRO A 254 19.67 8.80 2.54
C PRO A 254 20.68 8.14 1.59
N ARG A 255 20.35 8.12 0.30
CA ARG A 255 21.26 7.74 -0.78
C ARG A 255 22.18 8.90 -1.20
N TYR A 256 21.63 10.11 -1.15
CA TYR A 256 22.32 11.36 -1.51
C TYR A 256 22.25 12.35 -0.35
N ARG A 257 23.40 12.80 0.13
CA ARG A 257 23.53 13.72 1.26
C ARG A 257 23.82 15.13 0.77
N TYR A 258 22.93 15.69 -0.04
CA TYR A 258 23.15 16.92 -0.80
C TYR A 258 23.78 18.07 0.00
N LEU A 259 23.20 18.42 1.15
CA LEU A 259 23.70 19.50 1.98
C LEU A 259 25.05 19.18 2.60
N ALA A 260 25.22 17.99 3.17
CA ALA A 260 26.48 17.59 3.80
C ALA A 260 27.65 17.59 2.79
N ASP A 261 27.40 17.04 1.60
CA ASP A 261 28.42 17.00 0.52
C ASP A 261 28.71 18.42 0.00
N ALA A 262 27.70 19.31 -0.09
CA ALA A 262 27.88 20.69 -0.47
C ALA A 262 28.73 21.45 0.57
N LEU A 263 28.42 21.33 1.86
CA LEU A 263 29.17 21.98 2.94
C LEU A 263 30.64 21.51 2.95
N ALA A 264 30.87 20.21 2.82
CA ALA A 264 32.25 19.66 2.77
C ALA A 264 33.02 20.19 1.54
N ALA A 265 32.40 20.29 0.38
CA ALA A 265 33.04 20.88 -0.80
C ALA A 265 33.37 22.35 -0.61
N ILE A 266 32.44 23.18 -0.09
CA ILE A 266 32.60 24.61 0.12
C ILE A 266 33.70 24.89 1.16
N GLN A 267 33.73 24.14 2.28
CA GLN A 267 34.79 24.24 3.31
C GLN A 267 36.17 23.86 2.74
N ALA A 268 36.18 22.94 1.77
CA ALA A 268 37.41 22.61 1.05
C ALA A 268 37.79 23.61 -0.06
N GLY A 269 37.06 24.73 -0.19
CA GLY A 269 37.30 25.75 -1.23
C GLY A 269 36.92 25.28 -2.64
N LYS A 270 36.02 24.28 -2.75
CA LYS A 270 35.53 23.73 -4.01
C LYS A 270 34.04 24.05 -4.22
N SER A 271 33.63 24.08 -5.48
CA SER A 271 32.21 24.14 -5.81
C SER A 271 31.55 22.79 -5.53
N PRO A 272 30.32 22.77 -4.98
CA PRO A 272 29.55 21.53 -4.84
C PRO A 272 29.30 20.85 -6.19
N LEU A 273 29.37 19.54 -6.23
CA LEU A 273 29.04 18.76 -7.44
C LEU A 273 27.56 18.96 -7.82
N VAL A 274 26.68 18.99 -6.83
CA VAL A 274 25.26 19.34 -6.95
C VAL A 274 25.07 20.63 -6.13
N ALA A 275 24.96 21.77 -6.79
CA ALA A 275 24.80 23.07 -6.13
C ALA A 275 23.35 23.46 -5.93
N ALA A 276 22.39 22.81 -6.64
CA ALA A 276 20.95 23.04 -6.47
C ALA A 276 20.13 21.77 -6.69
N THR A 277 19.08 21.64 -5.86
CA THR A 277 18.04 20.60 -6.00
C THR A 277 16.67 21.19 -5.68
N GLU A 278 15.61 20.53 -6.13
CA GLU A 278 14.30 20.72 -5.51
C GLU A 278 14.36 20.21 -4.06
N ALA A 279 13.66 20.87 -3.14
CA ALA A 279 13.53 20.41 -1.75
C ALA A 279 12.10 19.93 -1.47
N PRO A 280 11.92 18.73 -0.84
CA PRO A 280 10.60 18.27 -0.45
C PRO A 280 10.12 19.08 0.76
N GLY A 281 8.85 19.41 0.83
CA GLY A 281 8.32 20.17 1.97
C GLY A 281 7.04 20.88 1.61
N CYS A 282 6.44 21.57 2.59
CA CYS A 282 5.28 22.39 2.33
C CYS A 282 5.68 23.61 1.50
N THR A 283 5.02 23.79 0.36
CA THR A 283 5.30 24.92 -0.54
C THR A 283 4.99 26.25 0.15
N LEU A 284 5.94 27.18 0.12
CA LEU A 284 5.78 28.53 0.63
C LEU A 284 5.05 29.39 -0.40
N GLU A 285 4.12 30.20 0.06
CA GLU A 285 3.36 31.06 -0.82
C GLU A 285 4.13 32.33 -1.15
N ARG A 286 4.18 32.68 -2.44
CA ARG A 286 4.85 33.88 -2.95
C ARG A 286 3.90 34.88 -3.62
N THR A 287 2.59 34.70 -3.49
CA THR A 287 1.64 35.49 -4.27
C THR A 287 1.54 36.92 -3.70
N PRO A 288 1.78 37.96 -4.50
CA PRO A 288 1.42 39.32 -4.12
C PRO A 288 -0.09 39.40 -3.88
N LYS A 289 -0.53 40.13 -2.85
CA LYS A 289 -1.96 40.44 -2.62
C LYS A 289 -2.49 41.22 -3.82
N THR A 290 -2.98 40.56 -4.85
CA THR A 290 -3.75 41.17 -5.92
C THR A 290 -5.21 40.97 -5.61
N SER A 291 -5.93 42.05 -5.29
CA SER A 291 -7.38 42.04 -5.09
C SER A 291 -8.08 41.89 -6.44
N ALA A 292 -8.26 40.65 -6.92
CA ALA A 292 -9.26 40.39 -7.93
C ALA A 292 -10.60 40.11 -7.20
N SER A 293 -11.68 40.79 -7.61
CA SER A 293 -13.01 40.52 -7.08
C SER A 293 -13.45 39.13 -7.59
N SER A 294 -13.47 38.17 -6.71
CA SER A 294 -13.99 36.82 -6.97
C SER A 294 -15.31 36.70 -6.21
N ASP A 295 -16.33 36.15 -6.85
CA ASP A 295 -17.62 35.82 -6.18
C ASP A 295 -17.44 34.75 -5.13
N VAL A 296 -16.32 33.98 -5.18
CA VAL A 296 -15.95 32.94 -4.22
C VAL A 296 -15.10 33.56 -3.11
N THR A 297 -15.59 33.46 -1.88
CA THR A 297 -14.85 33.88 -0.68
C THR A 297 -14.69 32.72 0.28
N TYR A 298 -13.86 32.91 1.33
CA TYR A 298 -13.69 31.85 2.33
C TYR A 298 -15.04 31.51 2.99
N HIS A 299 -15.73 32.52 3.51
CA HIS A 299 -16.94 32.30 4.30
C HIS A 299 -18.14 31.81 3.47
N ASN A 300 -18.29 32.25 2.21
CA ASN A 300 -19.44 31.83 1.41
C ASN A 300 -19.26 30.46 0.77
N GLN A 301 -18.04 30.02 0.44
CA GLN A 301 -17.81 28.77 -0.30
C GLN A 301 -16.70 27.90 0.30
N ILE A 302 -15.49 28.46 0.52
CA ILE A 302 -14.31 27.65 0.82
C ILE A 302 -14.40 26.97 2.20
N ALA A 303 -14.93 27.64 3.22
CA ALA A 303 -15.12 27.06 4.54
C ALA A 303 -16.02 25.80 4.50
N ARG A 304 -17.06 25.81 3.64
CA ARG A 304 -17.93 24.63 3.44
C ARG A 304 -17.21 23.50 2.76
N LEU A 305 -16.36 23.83 1.81
CA LEU A 305 -15.51 22.85 1.12
C LEU A 305 -14.49 22.24 2.11
N MET A 306 -13.83 23.07 2.92
CA MET A 306 -12.92 22.59 3.97
C MET A 306 -13.62 21.67 4.96
N GLN A 307 -14.80 22.05 5.44
CA GLN A 307 -15.60 21.23 6.37
C GLN A 307 -15.96 19.87 5.77
N ARG A 308 -16.29 19.82 4.48
CA ARG A 308 -16.74 18.59 3.80
C ARG A 308 -15.60 17.61 3.51
N HIS A 309 -14.43 18.12 3.11
CA HIS A 309 -13.37 17.30 2.54
C HIS A 309 -12.06 17.27 3.35
N CYS A 310 -11.83 18.24 4.25
CA CYS A 310 -10.53 18.43 4.89
C CYS A 310 -10.57 18.32 6.42
N VAL A 311 -11.52 19.02 7.07
CA VAL A 311 -11.54 19.23 8.54
C VAL A 311 -11.75 17.93 9.32
N GLU A 312 -12.36 16.89 8.76
CA GLU A 312 -12.46 15.57 9.43
C GLU A 312 -11.09 15.08 9.89
N CYS A 313 -10.08 15.25 9.03
CA CYS A 313 -8.69 14.85 9.33
C CYS A 313 -7.85 16.02 9.85
N HIS A 314 -8.00 17.22 9.26
CA HIS A 314 -7.22 18.42 9.53
C HIS A 314 -7.92 19.33 10.57
N ARG A 315 -7.89 18.90 11.81
CA ARG A 315 -8.40 19.63 13.00
C ARG A 315 -7.55 19.33 14.22
N GLU A 316 -7.71 20.07 15.28
CA GLU A 316 -7.03 19.75 16.54
C GLU A 316 -7.41 18.35 17.01
N GLY A 317 -6.41 17.53 17.37
CA GLY A 317 -6.61 16.12 17.71
C GLY A 317 -6.98 15.20 16.56
N GLY A 318 -7.06 15.69 15.32
CA GLY A 318 -7.23 14.91 14.11
C GLY A 318 -5.96 14.14 13.69
N VAL A 319 -6.06 13.42 12.57
CA VAL A 319 -4.92 12.67 12.00
C VAL A 319 -4.04 13.55 11.10
N GLY A 320 -4.60 14.67 10.60
CA GLY A 320 -3.87 15.64 9.80
C GLY A 320 -2.78 16.35 10.61
N PRO A 321 -1.64 16.70 9.98
CA PRO A 321 -0.49 17.28 10.69
C PRO A 321 -0.69 18.71 11.20
N PHE A 322 -1.72 19.40 10.72
CA PHE A 322 -2.11 20.76 11.08
C PHE A 322 -3.63 20.95 10.88
N PRO A 323 -4.27 21.86 11.60
CA PRO A 323 -5.69 22.16 11.42
C PRO A 323 -5.95 22.95 10.13
N LEU A 324 -7.18 22.88 9.61
CA LEU A 324 -7.72 23.66 8.49
C LEU A 324 -9.15 24.13 8.79
N ASP A 325 -9.48 24.34 10.04
CA ASP A 325 -10.82 24.71 10.50
C ASP A 325 -11.04 26.22 10.62
N THR A 326 -9.98 27.02 10.52
CA THR A 326 -10.06 28.48 10.50
C THR A 326 -9.57 29.11 9.19
N PHE A 327 -9.96 30.36 8.92
CA PHE A 327 -9.46 31.10 7.78
C PHE A 327 -7.93 31.23 7.80
N ASP A 328 -7.36 31.57 8.96
CA ASP A 328 -5.93 31.80 9.13
C ASP A 328 -5.15 30.49 8.89
N ASP A 329 -5.64 29.36 9.38
CA ASP A 329 -5.03 28.04 9.14
C ASP A 329 -4.99 27.69 7.65
N VAL A 330 -6.11 27.89 6.95
CA VAL A 330 -6.20 27.63 5.51
C VAL A 330 -5.26 28.55 4.73
N VAL A 331 -5.26 29.87 5.05
CA VAL A 331 -4.39 30.85 4.40
C VAL A 331 -2.91 30.53 4.60
N ALA A 332 -2.52 30.13 5.81
CA ALA A 332 -1.14 29.77 6.13
C ALA A 332 -0.62 28.54 5.34
N HIS A 333 -1.53 27.69 4.84
CA HIS A 333 -1.18 26.44 4.15
C HIS A 333 -1.60 26.41 2.67
N THR A 334 -2.04 27.55 2.09
CA THR A 334 -2.56 27.62 0.71
C THR A 334 -1.57 27.14 -0.35
N GLY A 335 -0.28 27.39 -0.20
CA GLY A 335 0.75 26.87 -1.13
C GLY A 335 0.76 25.35 -1.17
N MET A 336 0.73 24.70 0.00
CA MET A 336 0.66 23.25 0.11
C MET A 336 -0.69 22.70 -0.36
N ILE A 337 -1.80 23.33 0.04
CA ILE A 337 -3.15 22.95 -0.41
C ILE A 337 -3.22 22.94 -1.94
N LYS A 338 -2.76 24.01 -2.59
CA LYS A 338 -2.70 24.10 -4.05
C LYS A 338 -1.91 22.93 -4.65
N GLN A 339 -0.70 22.70 -4.17
CA GLN A 339 0.18 21.65 -4.67
C GLN A 339 -0.44 20.25 -4.56
N VAL A 340 -0.97 19.88 -3.39
CA VAL A 340 -1.52 18.53 -3.18
C VAL A 340 -2.82 18.29 -3.94
N ILE A 341 -3.63 19.34 -4.15
CA ILE A 341 -4.87 19.28 -4.93
C ILE A 341 -4.57 19.19 -6.43
N GLU A 342 -3.64 19.99 -6.95
CA GLU A 342 -3.21 19.93 -8.36
C GLU A 342 -2.64 18.54 -8.69
N ARG A 343 -1.87 17.95 -7.77
CA ARG A 343 -1.29 16.61 -7.90
C ARG A 343 -2.27 15.49 -7.58
N GLY A 344 -3.48 15.79 -7.07
CA GLY A 344 -4.48 14.82 -6.67
C GLY A 344 -4.00 13.89 -5.54
N ILE A 345 -3.25 14.42 -4.58
CA ILE A 345 -2.78 13.70 -3.38
C ILE A 345 -3.80 13.85 -2.25
N MET A 346 -4.45 15.02 -2.17
CA MET A 346 -5.50 15.34 -1.18
C MET A 346 -6.75 15.88 -1.87
N PRO A 347 -7.92 15.53 -1.34
CA PRO A 347 -8.18 14.48 -0.34
C PRO A 347 -7.70 13.13 -0.82
N PRO A 348 -7.29 12.20 0.05
CA PRO A 348 -6.78 10.89 -0.36
C PRO A 348 -7.91 10.02 -0.92
N TRP A 349 -8.03 10.03 -2.24
CA TRP A 349 -8.97 9.22 -3.00
C TRP A 349 -8.39 8.92 -4.37
N PHE A 350 -8.22 7.64 -4.70
CA PHE A 350 -7.45 7.21 -5.88
C PHE A 350 -8.24 6.32 -6.85
N ALA A 351 -9.50 5.98 -6.51
CA ALA A 351 -10.39 5.33 -7.47
C ALA A 351 -10.68 6.26 -8.64
N THR A 352 -10.72 5.71 -9.86
CA THR A 352 -11.13 6.48 -11.04
C THR A 352 -12.56 6.98 -10.85
N GLU A 353 -12.79 8.22 -11.27
CA GLU A 353 -14.14 8.78 -11.31
C GLU A 353 -15.05 7.97 -12.24
N GLY A 354 -16.30 7.85 -11.87
CA GLY A 354 -17.35 7.31 -12.74
C GLY A 354 -17.53 8.17 -14.00
N GLN A 355 -18.08 7.58 -15.06
CA GLN A 355 -18.42 8.39 -16.24
C GLN A 355 -19.62 9.29 -15.93
N PRO A 356 -19.61 10.56 -16.39
CA PRO A 356 -20.76 11.43 -16.23
C PRO A 356 -22.00 10.85 -16.95
N ASP A 357 -23.14 10.92 -16.31
CA ASP A 357 -24.42 10.64 -16.97
C ASP A 357 -24.59 11.50 -18.22
N ALA A 358 -25.01 10.91 -19.31
CA ALA A 358 -25.07 11.58 -20.61
C ALA A 358 -26.01 12.80 -20.63
N ALA A 359 -27.11 12.74 -19.88
CA ALA A 359 -28.13 13.78 -19.83
C ALA A 359 -27.87 14.82 -18.74
N THR A 360 -27.57 14.39 -17.52
CA THR A 360 -27.42 15.26 -16.35
C THR A 360 -26.00 15.79 -16.15
N LYS A 361 -25.01 15.16 -16.79
CA LYS A 361 -23.57 15.42 -16.59
C LYS A 361 -23.09 15.18 -15.15
N ILE A 362 -23.89 14.55 -14.32
CA ILE A 362 -23.52 14.20 -12.95
C ILE A 362 -22.65 12.94 -12.97
N VAL A 363 -21.54 12.99 -12.28
CA VAL A 363 -20.70 11.82 -12.02
C VAL A 363 -21.28 11.09 -10.81
N HIS A 364 -21.74 9.87 -11.04
CA HIS A 364 -22.21 9.01 -9.97
C HIS A 364 -21.08 8.13 -9.46
N THR A 365 -20.80 8.21 -8.16
CA THR A 365 -19.88 7.31 -7.50
C THR A 365 -20.63 6.15 -6.86
N PRO A 366 -20.17 4.89 -6.99
CA PRO A 366 -20.76 3.77 -6.26
C PRO A 366 -20.33 3.71 -4.80
N TRP A 367 -19.42 4.60 -4.37
CA TRP A 367 -18.71 4.52 -3.10
C TRP A 367 -19.37 5.37 -2.02
N ALA A 368 -19.76 4.76 -0.92
CA ALA A 368 -20.37 5.44 0.23
C ALA A 368 -19.39 6.39 0.96
N ASN A 369 -18.10 6.16 0.82
CA ASN A 369 -17.05 6.92 1.48
C ASN A 369 -16.15 7.69 0.51
N ASP A 370 -16.69 8.09 -0.64
CA ASP A 370 -15.97 8.92 -1.62
C ASP A 370 -15.63 10.28 -1.03
N ARG A 371 -14.35 10.63 -1.05
CA ARG A 371 -13.78 11.88 -0.52
C ARG A 371 -13.22 12.78 -1.63
N SER A 372 -13.37 12.38 -2.88
CA SER A 372 -12.86 13.16 -4.00
C SER A 372 -13.48 14.56 -4.04
N LEU A 373 -12.71 15.52 -4.55
CA LEU A 373 -13.23 16.83 -4.89
C LEU A 373 -13.88 16.78 -6.26
N ALA A 374 -15.10 17.29 -6.37
CA ALA A 374 -15.68 17.53 -7.67
C ALA A 374 -14.84 18.54 -8.47
N ALA A 375 -14.84 18.43 -9.81
CA ALA A 375 -14.06 19.33 -10.66
C ALA A 375 -14.38 20.82 -10.42
N ALA A 376 -15.63 21.16 -10.13
CA ALA A 376 -16.05 22.52 -9.76
C ALA A 376 -15.46 22.95 -8.42
N GLU A 377 -15.50 22.10 -7.40
CA GLU A 377 -14.93 22.40 -6.06
C GLU A 377 -13.42 22.63 -6.12
N LYS A 378 -12.72 21.79 -6.91
CA LYS A 378 -11.29 21.98 -7.19
C LYS A 378 -11.03 23.33 -7.88
N ALA A 379 -11.83 23.68 -8.88
CA ALA A 379 -11.70 24.95 -9.60
C ALA A 379 -11.98 26.16 -8.68
N ASP A 380 -13.02 26.10 -7.84
CA ASP A 380 -13.35 27.15 -6.88
C ASP A 380 -12.20 27.41 -5.90
N LEU A 381 -11.64 26.33 -5.33
CA LEU A 381 -10.54 26.43 -4.38
C LEU A 381 -9.27 27.01 -5.02
N LEU A 382 -8.89 26.54 -6.21
CA LEU A 382 -7.70 27.05 -6.92
C LEU A 382 -7.90 28.49 -7.37
N SER A 383 -9.13 28.86 -7.82
CA SER A 383 -9.47 30.23 -8.20
C SER A 383 -9.45 31.17 -7.00
N TRP A 384 -9.98 30.75 -5.85
CA TRP A 384 -9.94 31.51 -4.62
C TRP A 384 -8.49 31.79 -4.17
N ILE A 385 -7.62 30.76 -4.22
CA ILE A 385 -6.19 30.93 -3.92
C ILE A 385 -5.57 31.96 -4.88
N ALA A 386 -5.84 31.84 -6.19
CA ALA A 386 -5.28 32.73 -7.20
C ALA A 386 -5.78 34.18 -7.12
N SER A 387 -7.01 34.40 -6.64
CA SER A 387 -7.63 35.73 -6.51
C SER A 387 -7.23 36.50 -5.25
N GLY A 388 -6.27 36.01 -4.48
CA GLY A 388 -5.77 36.66 -3.29
C GLY A 388 -6.51 36.29 -2.00
N LYS A 389 -7.26 35.20 -2.01
CA LYS A 389 -7.88 34.61 -0.82
C LYS A 389 -8.84 35.53 -0.07
N PRO A 390 -9.88 36.05 -0.73
CA PRO A 390 -10.82 36.96 -0.05
C PRO A 390 -11.54 36.25 1.09
N GLU A 391 -11.54 36.85 2.29
CA GLU A 391 -12.22 36.28 3.48
C GLU A 391 -13.75 36.28 3.30
N GLY A 392 -14.31 37.35 2.78
CA GLY A 392 -15.76 37.53 2.63
C GLY A 392 -16.45 37.97 3.91
N ASP A 393 -17.78 38.00 3.88
CA ASP A 393 -18.60 38.36 5.04
C ASP A 393 -18.67 37.16 6.02
N ARG A 394 -18.33 37.42 7.28
CA ARG A 394 -18.44 36.39 8.35
C ARG A 394 -19.88 35.92 8.60
N GLY A 395 -20.86 36.72 8.21
CA GLY A 395 -22.28 36.32 8.25
C GLY A 395 -22.60 35.14 7.32
N ASP A 396 -21.79 34.91 6.29
CA ASP A 396 -21.93 33.78 5.36
C ASP A 396 -21.26 32.49 5.85
N ALA A 397 -20.52 32.56 6.97
CA ALA A 397 -19.76 31.39 7.46
C ALA A 397 -20.68 30.21 7.82
N PRO A 398 -20.29 28.97 7.46
CA PRO A 398 -21.02 27.80 7.93
C PRO A 398 -20.87 27.65 9.45
N GLN A 399 -21.84 26.96 10.08
CA GLN A 399 -21.68 26.59 11.48
C GLN A 399 -20.46 25.68 11.64
N PRO A 400 -19.61 25.89 12.68
CA PRO A 400 -18.50 25.00 12.95
C PRO A 400 -18.96 23.57 13.17
N LEU A 401 -18.20 22.61 12.61
CA LEU A 401 -18.44 21.21 12.87
C LEU A 401 -18.16 20.91 14.36
N LYS A 402 -19.01 20.07 14.92
CA LYS A 402 -18.78 19.52 16.25
C LYS A 402 -18.28 18.10 16.11
N PHE A 403 -17.18 17.81 16.73
CA PHE A 403 -16.62 16.46 16.81
C PHE A 403 -16.75 15.97 18.24
N ASP A 404 -17.22 14.74 18.38
CA ASP A 404 -17.30 14.12 19.70
C ASP A 404 -15.88 13.92 20.27
N GLU A 405 -15.73 14.24 21.56
CA GLU A 405 -14.50 13.93 22.29
C GLU A 405 -14.52 12.43 22.63
N GLY A 406 -13.43 11.72 22.31
CA GLY A 406 -13.26 10.31 22.64
C GLY A 406 -13.47 9.37 21.44
N TRP A 407 -14.49 8.51 21.50
CA TRP A 407 -14.75 7.50 20.45
C TRP A 407 -15.72 8.02 19.41
N LEU A 408 -15.36 7.92 18.13
CA LEU A 408 -16.21 8.31 17.00
C LEU A 408 -17.45 7.41 16.86
N ILE A 409 -17.33 6.16 17.31
CA ILE A 409 -18.46 5.19 17.34
C ILE A 409 -19.41 5.42 18.50
N GLY A 410 -19.20 6.44 19.34
CA GLY A 410 -19.89 6.63 20.61
C GLY A 410 -19.22 5.87 21.77
N LYS A 411 -19.93 5.67 22.89
CA LYS A 411 -19.38 4.96 24.05
C LYS A 411 -19.24 3.46 23.74
N PRO A 412 -18.02 2.90 23.69
CA PRO A 412 -17.84 1.47 23.48
C PRO A 412 -18.38 0.62 24.63
N ASP A 413 -18.91 -0.55 24.32
CA ASP A 413 -19.29 -1.58 25.28
C ASP A 413 -18.07 -2.32 25.81
N ALA A 414 -17.01 -2.44 25.00
CA ALA A 414 -15.74 -3.03 25.41
C ALA A 414 -14.56 -2.26 24.81
N ILE A 415 -13.46 -2.18 25.57
CA ILE A 415 -12.19 -1.58 25.13
C ILE A 415 -11.08 -2.58 25.41
N PHE A 416 -10.27 -2.87 24.39
CA PHE A 416 -9.06 -3.68 24.51
C PHE A 416 -7.86 -2.83 24.15
N GLN A 417 -6.80 -2.89 24.97
CA GLN A 417 -5.62 -2.03 24.84
C GLN A 417 -4.35 -2.85 25.04
N PHE A 418 -3.26 -2.41 24.42
CA PHE A 418 -1.94 -3.01 24.68
C PHE A 418 -1.60 -2.97 26.15
N ALA A 419 -1.10 -4.09 26.68
CA ALA A 419 -0.71 -4.20 28.08
C ALA A 419 0.45 -3.26 28.46
N LYS A 420 1.30 -2.91 27.47
CA LYS A 420 2.45 -2.01 27.63
C LYS A 420 2.59 -1.10 26.41
N PRO A 421 3.07 0.14 26.61
CA PRO A 421 3.43 1.00 25.48
C PRO A 421 4.55 0.39 24.63
N VAL A 422 4.47 0.61 23.32
CA VAL A 422 5.49 0.26 22.33
C VAL A 422 6.37 1.46 22.07
N SER A 423 7.69 1.29 22.19
CA SER A 423 8.64 2.37 21.88
C SER A 423 8.79 2.55 20.36
N VAL A 424 8.67 3.79 19.89
CA VAL A 424 8.85 4.18 18.49
C VAL A 424 10.08 5.07 18.41
N LYS A 425 11.05 4.69 17.56
CA LYS A 425 12.29 5.46 17.35
C LYS A 425 12.00 6.74 16.57
N ALA A 426 12.89 7.73 16.69
CA ALA A 426 12.74 9.03 16.01
C ALA A 426 12.87 8.91 14.48
N THR A 427 13.79 8.08 13.98
CA THR A 427 14.19 8.05 12.56
C THR A 427 14.31 6.63 12.02
N GLY A 428 14.42 6.49 10.71
CA GLY A 428 14.57 5.24 9.97
C GLY A 428 13.27 4.46 9.82
N VAL A 429 13.35 3.18 9.48
CA VAL A 429 12.21 2.28 9.30
C VAL A 429 12.05 1.35 10.50
N MET A 430 10.83 1.06 10.91
CA MET A 430 10.52 0.06 11.94
C MET A 430 9.91 -1.18 11.30
N PRO A 431 10.33 -2.39 11.69
CA PRO A 431 9.68 -3.62 11.29
C PRO A 431 8.23 -3.66 11.80
N TYR A 432 7.36 -4.41 11.13
CA TYR A 432 6.00 -4.67 11.64
C TYR A 432 6.05 -5.36 13.01
N GLN A 433 5.16 -4.94 13.89
CA GLN A 433 5.03 -5.47 15.25
C GLN A 433 3.72 -6.23 15.36
N ASN A 434 3.76 -7.47 15.81
CA ASN A 434 2.55 -8.25 16.11
C ASN A 434 2.33 -8.24 17.63
N ILE A 435 1.21 -7.70 18.08
CA ILE A 435 0.86 -7.56 19.49
C ILE A 435 -0.44 -8.31 19.74
N ILE A 436 -0.41 -9.21 20.71
CA ILE A 436 -1.57 -10.02 21.10
C ILE A 436 -2.25 -9.40 22.34
N VAL A 437 -3.56 -9.25 22.26
CA VAL A 437 -4.41 -8.77 23.36
C VAL A 437 -5.49 -9.80 23.63
N GLU A 438 -5.53 -10.30 24.87
CA GLU A 438 -6.55 -11.22 25.33
C GLU A 438 -7.90 -10.51 25.48
N THR A 439 -8.99 -11.12 24.99
CA THR A 439 -10.33 -10.53 25.15
C THR A 439 -11.02 -11.01 26.44
N ASN A 440 -10.70 -12.23 26.89
CA ASN A 440 -11.33 -12.88 28.03
C ASN A 440 -12.88 -12.93 27.92
N LEU A 441 -13.40 -12.95 26.70
CA LEU A 441 -14.85 -13.07 26.47
C LEU A 441 -15.32 -14.49 26.87
N ASP A 442 -16.38 -14.56 27.64
CA ASP A 442 -16.97 -15.82 28.13
C ASP A 442 -18.03 -16.40 27.20
N GLU A 443 -18.43 -15.64 26.16
CA GLU A 443 -19.34 -16.03 25.10
C GLU A 443 -18.97 -15.36 23.76
N ASP A 444 -19.51 -15.88 22.66
CA ASP A 444 -19.42 -15.22 21.35
C ASP A 444 -20.11 -13.87 21.39
N LYS A 445 -19.50 -12.85 20.80
CA LYS A 445 -20.09 -11.52 20.66
C LYS A 445 -20.24 -11.13 19.18
N TRP A 446 -21.29 -10.39 18.91
CA TRP A 446 -21.55 -9.75 17.63
C TRP A 446 -21.20 -8.27 17.72
N VAL A 447 -20.35 -7.80 16.83
CA VAL A 447 -19.78 -6.45 16.85
C VAL A 447 -20.34 -5.65 15.68
N GLN A 448 -21.10 -4.62 16.00
CA GLN A 448 -21.71 -3.72 15.02
C GLN A 448 -20.79 -2.55 14.67
N ALA A 449 -20.01 -2.06 15.62
CA ALA A 449 -19.06 -0.99 15.36
C ALA A 449 -17.71 -1.27 16.01
N ILE A 450 -16.66 -0.89 15.28
CA ILE A 450 -15.25 -1.06 15.65
C ILE A 450 -14.55 0.28 15.43
N GLU A 451 -13.78 0.73 16.42
CA GLU A 451 -12.85 1.84 16.26
C GLU A 451 -11.48 1.50 16.81
N VAL A 452 -10.44 1.66 16.01
CA VAL A 452 -9.05 1.55 16.44
C VAL A 452 -8.49 2.95 16.69
N GLN A 453 -8.01 3.18 17.91
CA GLN A 453 -7.39 4.44 18.31
C GLN A 453 -5.92 4.22 18.65
N PRO A 454 -4.99 4.67 17.79
CA PRO A 454 -3.58 4.79 18.17
C PRO A 454 -3.39 5.69 19.39
N GLY A 455 -2.43 5.35 20.22
CA GLY A 455 -1.99 6.21 21.33
C GLY A 455 -1.25 7.45 20.80
N ASP A 456 -0.45 7.25 19.73
CA ASP A 456 0.20 8.34 18.98
C ASP A 456 -0.10 8.20 17.47
N ARG A 457 -1.08 8.97 17.00
CA ARG A 457 -1.49 8.98 15.57
C ARG A 457 -0.40 9.48 14.63
N GLY A 458 0.56 10.25 15.14
CA GLY A 458 1.63 10.82 14.34
C GLY A 458 2.67 9.80 13.89
N VAL A 459 2.69 8.60 14.48
CA VAL A 459 3.65 7.53 14.17
C VAL A 459 3.02 6.20 13.76
N VAL A 460 1.71 6.03 13.91
CA VAL A 460 1.00 4.82 13.49
C VAL A 460 0.51 4.99 12.05
N HIS A 461 1.12 4.26 11.12
CA HIS A 461 0.79 4.30 9.70
C HIS A 461 -0.49 3.51 9.40
N HIS A 462 -0.56 2.24 9.81
CA HIS A 462 -1.78 1.45 9.78
C HIS A 462 -1.75 0.34 10.83
N VAL A 463 -2.95 -0.18 11.12
CA VAL A 463 -3.16 -1.34 12.00
C VAL A 463 -4.10 -2.31 11.32
N LEU A 464 -3.70 -3.56 11.20
CA LEU A 464 -4.62 -4.66 10.89
C LEU A 464 -4.87 -5.47 12.15
N VAL A 465 -6.14 -5.72 12.44
CA VAL A 465 -6.55 -6.54 13.59
C VAL A 465 -7.10 -7.85 13.09
N PHE A 466 -6.56 -8.95 13.59
CA PHE A 466 -7.00 -10.31 13.31
C PHE A 466 -7.57 -10.94 14.57
N VAL A 467 -8.62 -11.73 14.42
CA VAL A 467 -9.19 -12.54 15.50
C VAL A 467 -8.58 -13.94 15.43
N GLN A 468 -7.96 -14.36 16.52
CA GLN A 468 -7.42 -15.71 16.71
C GLN A 468 -8.35 -16.49 17.66
N ASP A 469 -8.72 -17.70 17.28
CA ASP A 469 -9.52 -18.58 18.16
C ASP A 469 -8.72 -18.91 19.43
N GLY A 470 -9.41 -18.97 20.57
CA GLY A 470 -8.80 -19.20 21.89
C GLY A 470 -8.30 -20.62 22.17
N GLY A 471 -8.07 -21.43 21.14
CA GLY A 471 -7.46 -22.76 21.30
C GLY A 471 -5.95 -22.67 21.51
N ASP A 472 -5.40 -23.62 22.30
CA ASP A 472 -3.99 -23.67 22.71
C ASP A 472 -2.98 -24.01 21.59
N ASP A 473 -3.21 -23.54 20.38
CA ASP A 473 -2.23 -23.69 19.27
C ASP A 473 -1.11 -22.64 19.42
N GLU A 474 -0.29 -22.79 20.45
CA GLU A 474 1.01 -22.09 20.60
C GLU A 474 2.08 -22.65 19.65
N GLY A 475 1.76 -23.16 18.49
CA GLY A 475 2.79 -24.03 17.99
C GLY A 475 3.03 -24.17 16.51
N GLU A 476 2.46 -23.39 15.61
CA GLU A 476 2.99 -23.37 14.23
C GLU A 476 2.94 -21.93 13.70
N PRO A 477 4.00 -21.41 13.09
CA PRO A 477 3.90 -20.16 12.33
C PRO A 477 2.87 -20.43 11.22
N VAL A 478 1.68 -19.84 11.38
CA VAL A 478 0.68 -19.82 10.30
C VAL A 478 1.38 -19.16 9.12
N ASP A 479 1.41 -19.84 7.96
CA ASP A 479 1.87 -19.25 6.71
C ASP A 479 1.19 -17.88 6.56
N ASP A 480 1.98 -16.79 6.56
CA ASP A 480 1.47 -15.42 6.49
C ASP A 480 0.45 -15.26 5.37
N ALA A 481 0.68 -15.88 4.22
CA ALA A 481 -0.25 -15.87 3.10
C ALA A 481 -1.57 -16.61 3.39
N ALA A 482 -1.56 -17.63 4.23
CA ALA A 482 -2.78 -18.33 4.65
C ALA A 482 -3.60 -17.48 5.64
N ALA A 483 -2.93 -16.76 6.54
CA ALA A 483 -3.57 -15.80 7.43
C ALA A 483 -4.23 -14.67 6.64
N GLU A 484 -3.53 -14.11 5.64
CA GLU A 484 -4.03 -13.02 4.80
C GLU A 484 -5.24 -13.44 3.93
N ARG A 485 -5.32 -14.72 3.50
CA ARG A 485 -6.52 -15.23 2.84
C ARG A 485 -7.76 -15.21 3.72
N GLY A 486 -7.61 -15.33 5.03
CA GLY A 486 -8.68 -15.22 6.01
C GLY A 486 -9.19 -13.78 6.19
N GLY A 487 -8.41 -12.81 5.76
CA GLY A 487 -8.71 -11.39 5.86
C GLY A 487 -8.53 -10.81 7.27
N PHE A 488 -8.53 -9.50 7.36
CA PHE A 488 -8.52 -8.78 8.64
C PHE A 488 -9.92 -8.73 9.28
N TRP A 489 -9.96 -8.57 10.59
CA TRP A 489 -11.20 -8.38 11.33
C TRP A 489 -11.49 -6.91 11.61
N GLY A 490 -10.48 -6.12 11.96
CA GLY A 490 -10.54 -4.68 12.16
C GLY A 490 -9.38 -3.99 11.46
N ILE A 491 -9.49 -2.70 11.18
CA ILE A 491 -8.48 -1.91 10.49
C ILE A 491 -8.44 -0.47 11.00
N TYR A 492 -7.24 0.09 11.03
CA TYR A 492 -7.00 1.52 11.09
C TYR A 492 -6.06 1.91 9.95
N VAL A 493 -6.47 2.92 9.20
CA VAL A 493 -5.59 3.68 8.31
C VAL A 493 -5.87 5.17 8.52
N PRO A 494 -4.93 6.08 8.26
CA PRO A 494 -5.18 7.51 8.36
C PRO A 494 -6.46 7.91 7.62
N GLY A 495 -7.37 8.58 8.33
CA GLY A 495 -8.68 8.97 7.78
C GLY A 495 -9.75 7.85 7.72
N ASN A 496 -9.45 6.63 8.19
CA ASN A 496 -10.44 5.56 8.35
C ASN A 496 -10.11 4.72 9.59
N SER A 497 -10.60 5.16 10.74
CA SER A 497 -10.39 4.48 12.03
C SER A 497 -11.58 3.65 12.48
N THR A 498 -12.72 3.78 11.79
CA THR A 498 -13.98 3.18 12.18
C THR A 498 -14.52 2.22 11.12
N LEU A 499 -15.11 1.11 11.59
CA LEU A 499 -15.96 0.23 10.79
C LEU A 499 -17.33 0.20 11.50
N VAL A 500 -18.32 0.85 10.89
CA VAL A 500 -19.70 0.86 11.41
C VAL A 500 -20.58 0.14 10.41
N TYR A 501 -21.30 -0.86 10.87
CA TYR A 501 -22.20 -1.66 10.05
C TYR A 501 -23.65 -1.23 10.29
N PRO A 502 -24.51 -1.26 9.25
CA PRO A 502 -25.93 -0.97 9.42
C PRO A 502 -26.62 -2.01 10.32
N GLU A 503 -27.81 -1.69 10.75
CA GLU A 503 -28.65 -2.62 11.52
C GLU A 503 -28.80 -3.96 10.80
N GLY A 504 -28.72 -5.06 11.53
CA GLY A 504 -28.76 -6.41 10.98
C GLY A 504 -27.43 -6.94 10.47
N PHE A 505 -26.33 -6.16 10.50
CA PHE A 505 -24.99 -6.58 10.09
C PHE A 505 -24.02 -6.51 11.27
N ALA A 506 -23.19 -7.52 11.43
CA ALA A 506 -22.13 -7.52 12.45
C ALA A 506 -20.99 -8.49 12.09
N LYS A 507 -19.84 -8.25 12.71
CA LYS A 507 -18.70 -9.19 12.72
C LYS A 507 -18.73 -10.03 13.99
N ARG A 508 -18.34 -11.29 13.88
CA ARG A 508 -18.24 -12.19 15.04
C ARG A 508 -16.88 -12.07 15.71
N ILE A 509 -16.87 -12.07 17.04
CA ILE A 509 -15.71 -12.35 17.86
C ILE A 509 -16.02 -13.56 18.76
N PRO A 510 -15.31 -14.69 18.60
CA PRO A 510 -15.58 -15.90 19.35
C PRO A 510 -15.26 -15.76 20.83
N LYS A 511 -15.90 -16.58 21.67
CA LYS A 511 -15.53 -16.79 23.07
C LYS A 511 -14.04 -17.07 23.23
N GLY A 512 -13.37 -16.37 24.16
CA GLY A 512 -11.95 -16.57 24.47
C GLY A 512 -10.99 -16.19 23.34
N ALA A 513 -11.47 -15.50 22.29
CA ALA A 513 -10.62 -15.07 21.20
C ALA A 513 -9.56 -14.08 21.66
N LYS A 514 -8.42 -14.10 20.96
CA LYS A 514 -7.34 -13.10 21.08
C LYS A 514 -7.38 -12.15 19.90
N LEU A 515 -7.06 -10.88 20.12
CA LEU A 515 -6.89 -9.89 19.08
C LEU A 515 -5.39 -9.75 18.77
N LYS A 516 -4.98 -10.12 17.55
CA LYS A 516 -3.63 -9.87 17.04
C LYS A 516 -3.63 -8.55 16.28
N PHE A 517 -2.90 -7.57 16.77
CA PHE A 517 -2.66 -6.30 16.11
C PHE A 517 -1.35 -6.40 15.33
N GLN A 518 -1.42 -6.24 14.02
CA GLN A 518 -0.26 -6.04 13.17
C GLN A 518 -0.06 -4.54 12.99
N MET A 519 0.98 -4.01 13.64
CA MET A 519 1.27 -2.58 13.70
C MET A 519 2.33 -2.20 12.70
N HIS A 520 2.06 -1.16 11.90
CA HIS A 520 3.07 -0.48 11.09
C HIS A 520 3.32 0.91 11.65
N TYR A 521 4.56 1.14 12.12
CA TYR A 521 5.01 2.44 12.64
C TYR A 521 5.88 3.17 11.62
N THR A 522 5.66 4.47 11.48
CA THR A 522 6.50 5.37 10.68
C THR A 522 7.07 6.45 11.59
N PRO A 523 8.37 6.44 11.89
CA PRO A 523 9.04 7.49 12.65
C PRO A 523 8.81 8.88 12.05
N ASN A 524 8.61 9.88 12.92
CA ASN A 524 8.23 11.25 12.54
C ASN A 524 9.23 12.33 12.93
N GLY A 525 10.46 11.95 13.33
CA GLY A 525 11.50 12.86 13.80
C GLY A 525 11.64 12.93 15.32
N THR A 526 10.69 12.37 16.08
CA THR A 526 10.68 12.38 17.54
C THR A 526 10.49 10.97 18.07
N ALA A 527 11.36 10.54 19.01
CA ALA A 527 11.15 9.29 19.70
C ALA A 527 9.92 9.39 20.63
N THR A 528 9.02 8.42 20.55
CA THR A 528 7.75 8.42 21.30
C THR A 528 7.36 7.01 21.70
N THR A 529 6.18 6.88 22.30
CA THR A 529 5.58 5.59 22.62
C THR A 529 4.14 5.56 22.15
N ASP A 530 3.69 4.40 21.66
CA ASP A 530 2.32 4.15 21.27
C ASP A 530 1.68 3.09 22.19
N GLN A 531 0.43 3.33 22.59
CA GLN A 531 -0.38 2.35 23.29
C GLN A 531 -1.77 2.30 22.67
N THR A 532 -1.83 1.69 21.48
CA THR A 532 -3.05 1.54 20.70
C THR A 532 -4.14 0.78 21.47
N ARG A 533 -5.39 1.19 21.27
CA ARG A 533 -6.59 0.56 21.80
C ARG A 533 -7.66 0.38 20.75
N ILE A 534 -8.58 -0.54 20.98
CA ILE A 534 -9.74 -0.78 20.12
C ILE A 534 -11.02 -0.72 20.97
N GLY A 535 -12.02 0.02 20.50
CA GLY A 535 -13.35 0.10 21.05
C GLY A 535 -14.34 -0.67 20.23
N LEU A 536 -15.23 -1.41 20.87
CA LEU A 536 -16.24 -2.23 20.22
C LEU A 536 -17.62 -1.86 20.74
N ILE A 537 -18.61 -1.79 19.82
CA ILE A 537 -20.03 -1.72 20.15
C ILE A 537 -20.68 -3.03 19.74
N TRP A 538 -21.37 -3.66 20.68
CA TRP A 538 -22.10 -4.90 20.42
C TRP A 538 -23.34 -4.64 19.58
N ALA A 539 -23.68 -5.57 18.71
CA ALA A 539 -24.99 -5.58 18.08
C ALA A 539 -26.06 -5.84 19.14
N PRO A 540 -27.14 -5.04 19.18
CA PRO A 540 -28.19 -5.17 20.21
C PRO A 540 -28.93 -6.50 20.12
N GLU A 541 -29.00 -7.09 18.94
CA GLU A 541 -29.61 -8.40 18.64
C GLU A 541 -28.67 -9.22 17.73
N PRO A 542 -28.83 -10.54 17.65
CA PRO A 542 -28.09 -11.36 16.70
C PRO A 542 -28.30 -10.82 15.27
N PRO A 543 -27.24 -10.61 14.48
CA PRO A 543 -27.37 -10.00 13.17
C PRO A 543 -28.09 -10.92 12.19
N GLN A 544 -28.65 -10.35 11.15
CA GLN A 544 -29.15 -11.11 10.00
C GLN A 544 -28.02 -11.61 9.10
N HIS A 545 -26.94 -10.82 9.03
CA HIS A 545 -25.79 -11.07 8.16
C HIS A 545 -24.45 -10.94 8.91
N GLU A 546 -23.64 -11.96 8.82
CA GLU A 546 -22.26 -11.92 9.32
C GLU A 546 -21.35 -11.32 8.25
N VAL A 547 -20.70 -10.19 8.58
CA VAL A 547 -19.72 -9.53 7.71
C VAL A 547 -18.36 -10.19 7.88
N ARG A 548 -17.72 -10.52 6.76
CA ARG A 548 -16.42 -11.17 6.68
C ARG A 548 -15.50 -10.47 5.68
N VAL A 549 -14.21 -10.76 5.78
CA VAL A 549 -13.21 -10.31 4.82
C VAL A 549 -12.48 -11.53 4.26
N ALA A 550 -12.12 -11.46 3.00
CA ALA A 550 -11.31 -12.47 2.32
C ALA A 550 -10.19 -11.79 1.54
N GLY A 551 -8.99 -12.35 1.54
CA GLY A 551 -7.83 -11.82 0.81
C GLY A 551 -7.56 -12.59 -0.49
N ILE A 552 -7.57 -11.92 -1.63
CA ILE A 552 -7.13 -12.46 -2.93
C ILE A 552 -5.62 -12.31 -3.00
N VAL A 553 -4.90 -13.41 -2.76
CA VAL A 553 -3.44 -13.41 -2.51
C VAL A 553 -2.67 -14.09 -3.64
N ASN A 554 -1.58 -13.47 -4.12
CA ASN A 554 -0.52 -14.14 -4.85
C ASN A 554 0.79 -14.16 -4.04
N ALA A 555 0.99 -15.20 -3.25
CA ALA A 555 2.22 -15.37 -2.46
C ALA A 555 3.45 -15.80 -3.29
N ARG A 556 3.29 -16.01 -4.60
CA ARG A 556 4.39 -16.38 -5.51
C ARG A 556 4.91 -15.20 -6.32
N ILE A 557 4.58 -13.98 -5.88
CA ILE A 557 5.07 -12.75 -6.50
C ILE A 557 6.60 -12.78 -6.64
N SER A 558 7.09 -12.35 -7.81
CA SER A 558 8.53 -12.26 -8.08
C SER A 558 8.81 -11.10 -9.03
N ILE A 559 9.10 -9.94 -8.45
CA ILE A 559 9.33 -8.70 -9.20
C ILE A 559 10.81 -8.62 -9.57
N PRO A 560 11.16 -8.60 -10.87
CA PRO A 560 12.56 -8.54 -11.31
C PRO A 560 13.25 -7.24 -10.91
N PRO A 561 14.60 -7.24 -10.82
CA PRO A 561 15.39 -6.02 -10.67
C PRO A 561 15.09 -5.02 -11.78
N GLY A 562 15.03 -3.72 -11.45
CA GLY A 562 14.88 -2.63 -12.40
C GLY A 562 13.55 -2.57 -13.15
N ALA A 563 12.58 -3.46 -12.85
CA ALA A 563 11.29 -3.47 -13.50
C ALA A 563 10.44 -2.27 -13.07
N ASP A 564 10.07 -1.39 -14.00
CA ASP A 564 9.32 -0.15 -13.73
C ASP A 564 7.80 -0.30 -13.87
N ASN A 565 7.32 -1.45 -14.38
CA ASN A 565 5.90 -1.73 -14.59
C ASN A 565 5.58 -3.23 -14.55
N HIS A 566 6.10 -3.96 -13.54
CA HIS A 566 5.86 -5.39 -13.38
C HIS A 566 4.40 -5.66 -12.98
N ARG A 567 3.73 -6.55 -13.70
CA ARG A 567 2.32 -6.91 -13.49
C ARG A 567 2.19 -8.25 -12.80
N GLU A 568 1.36 -8.32 -11.77
CA GLU A 568 0.93 -9.53 -11.09
C GLU A 568 -0.59 -9.63 -11.02
N GLU A 569 -1.12 -10.84 -10.88
CA GLU A 569 -2.56 -11.06 -10.71
C GLU A 569 -2.88 -12.25 -9.81
N ALA A 570 -4.04 -12.17 -9.16
CA ALA A 570 -4.64 -13.27 -8.44
C ALA A 570 -6.16 -13.31 -8.69
N VAL A 571 -6.76 -14.49 -8.60
CA VAL A 571 -8.18 -14.69 -8.90
C VAL A 571 -8.84 -15.49 -7.78
N LEU A 572 -9.94 -14.96 -7.27
CA LEU A 572 -10.87 -15.64 -6.38
C LEU A 572 -12.10 -16.08 -7.20
N ARG A 573 -12.32 -17.37 -7.36
CA ARG A 573 -13.54 -17.89 -7.95
C ARG A 573 -14.55 -18.20 -6.84
N LEU A 574 -15.75 -17.63 -6.95
CA LEU A 574 -16.76 -17.75 -5.91
C LEU A 574 -17.38 -19.16 -5.88
N PRO A 575 -17.31 -19.85 -4.73
CA PRO A 575 -17.94 -21.16 -4.58
C PRO A 575 -19.45 -21.07 -4.33
N MET A 576 -19.95 -19.88 -3.98
CA MET A 576 -21.36 -19.61 -3.63
C MET A 576 -21.70 -18.14 -3.91
N ASP A 577 -22.98 -17.81 -3.86
CA ASP A 577 -23.48 -16.45 -3.97
C ASP A 577 -22.92 -15.60 -2.80
N ALA A 578 -22.50 -14.38 -3.10
CA ALA A 578 -22.00 -13.43 -2.12
C ALA A 578 -22.43 -12.01 -2.46
N GLN A 579 -22.50 -11.17 -1.44
CA GLN A 579 -22.69 -9.74 -1.56
C GLN A 579 -21.41 -9.04 -1.11
N VAL A 580 -20.75 -8.34 -2.03
CA VAL A 580 -19.52 -7.62 -1.76
C VAL A 580 -19.85 -6.21 -1.29
N MET A 581 -19.39 -5.85 -0.10
CA MET A 581 -19.60 -4.55 0.53
C MET A 581 -18.48 -3.56 0.22
N GLY A 582 -17.28 -4.05 -0.10
CA GLY A 582 -16.15 -3.18 -0.41
C GLY A 582 -14.87 -3.91 -0.74
N PHE A 583 -13.87 -3.12 -1.13
CA PHE A 583 -12.52 -3.58 -1.49
C PHE A 583 -11.46 -2.77 -0.77
N LEU A 584 -10.36 -3.44 -0.38
CA LEU A 584 -9.17 -2.79 0.14
C LEU A 584 -7.93 -3.40 -0.52
N PRO A 585 -7.29 -2.69 -1.47
CA PRO A 585 -6.03 -3.14 -2.05
C PRO A 585 -4.87 -2.92 -1.09
N HIS A 586 -3.95 -3.88 -1.04
CA HIS A 586 -2.76 -3.81 -0.21
C HIS A 586 -1.52 -4.24 -0.99
N MET A 587 -0.56 -3.34 -1.08
CA MET A 587 0.78 -3.52 -1.62
C MET A 587 1.75 -2.72 -0.77
N HIS A 588 3.04 -3.01 -0.84
CA HIS A 588 4.08 -2.26 -0.14
C HIS A 588 4.67 -1.12 -1.00
N LEU A 589 5.96 -0.81 -0.77
CA LEU A 589 6.64 0.38 -1.31
C LEU A 589 6.73 0.42 -2.84
N ARG A 590 6.60 -0.72 -3.52
CA ARG A 590 6.68 -0.80 -4.99
C ARG A 590 5.33 -0.79 -5.68
N GLY A 591 4.23 -0.88 -4.91
CA GLY A 591 2.89 -0.77 -5.45
C GLY A 591 2.70 0.54 -6.23
N LYS A 592 2.22 0.46 -7.48
CA LYS A 592 2.09 1.56 -8.41
C LYS A 592 0.64 1.82 -8.83
N ALA A 593 -0.07 0.76 -9.17
CA ALA A 593 -1.47 0.79 -9.59
C ALA A 593 -2.13 -0.56 -9.32
N CYS A 594 -3.45 -0.58 -9.20
CA CYS A 594 -4.18 -1.84 -9.09
C CYS A 594 -5.62 -1.71 -9.60
N LYS A 595 -6.24 -2.86 -9.87
CA LYS A 595 -7.67 -2.92 -10.21
C LYS A 595 -8.32 -4.22 -9.77
N TYR A 596 -9.62 -4.15 -9.55
CA TYR A 596 -10.49 -5.31 -9.38
C TYR A 596 -11.41 -5.44 -10.58
N GLU A 597 -11.51 -6.64 -11.12
CA GLU A 597 -12.38 -6.99 -12.22
C GLU A 597 -13.25 -8.18 -11.82
N VAL A 598 -14.53 -8.12 -12.16
CA VAL A 598 -15.47 -9.23 -11.99
C VAL A 598 -15.74 -9.87 -13.34
N THR A 599 -15.47 -11.16 -13.45
CA THR A 599 -15.88 -11.97 -14.59
C THR A 599 -17.10 -12.80 -14.20
N ARG A 600 -18.23 -12.55 -14.83
CA ARG A 600 -19.46 -13.32 -14.63
C ARG A 600 -19.32 -14.74 -15.18
N SER A 601 -20.10 -15.67 -14.67
CA SER A 601 -20.10 -17.06 -15.16
C SER A 601 -20.45 -17.16 -16.66
N GLY A 602 -21.14 -16.16 -17.22
CA GLY A 602 -21.39 -16.01 -18.66
C GLY A 602 -20.22 -15.48 -19.49
N GLY A 603 -19.08 -15.14 -18.86
CA GLY A 603 -17.86 -14.67 -19.54
C GLY A 603 -17.74 -13.14 -19.63
N GLU A 604 -18.77 -12.37 -19.29
CA GLU A 604 -18.70 -10.90 -19.23
C GLU A 604 -17.75 -10.45 -18.13
N THR A 605 -16.83 -9.52 -18.43
CA THR A 605 -15.90 -8.95 -17.46
C THR A 605 -16.12 -7.45 -17.31
N THR A 606 -16.25 -7.01 -16.06
CA THR A 606 -16.44 -5.58 -15.71
C THR A 606 -15.39 -5.18 -14.70
N THR A 607 -14.77 -4.01 -14.90
CA THR A 607 -13.92 -3.37 -13.88
C THR A 607 -14.83 -2.77 -12.80
N VAL A 608 -14.61 -3.17 -11.55
CA VAL A 608 -15.42 -2.75 -10.40
C VAL A 608 -14.69 -1.78 -9.48
N LEU A 609 -13.36 -1.73 -9.54
CA LEU A 609 -12.54 -0.71 -8.91
C LEU A 609 -11.24 -0.59 -9.73
N ASP A 610 -10.90 0.64 -10.13
CA ASP A 610 -9.64 0.95 -10.81
C ASP A 610 -8.91 2.06 -10.06
N ILE A 611 -7.66 1.78 -9.69
CA ILE A 611 -6.75 2.69 -8.98
C ILE A 611 -5.50 2.82 -9.83
N PRO A 612 -5.49 3.75 -10.81
CA PRO A 612 -4.36 3.92 -11.72
C PRO A 612 -3.11 4.48 -11.03
N ARG A 613 -3.28 4.95 -9.79
CA ARG A 613 -2.21 5.58 -9.01
C ARG A 613 -2.37 5.18 -7.53
N TYR A 614 -1.75 4.05 -7.15
CA TYR A 614 -1.75 3.57 -5.77
C TYR A 614 -0.73 4.35 -4.93
N ASP A 615 -1.12 4.72 -3.71
CA ASP A 615 -0.22 5.31 -2.72
C ASP A 615 -0.18 4.43 -1.46
N PHE A 616 1.01 3.93 -1.12
CA PHE A 616 1.24 3.09 0.05
C PHE A 616 0.81 3.75 1.37
N ASN A 617 0.87 5.09 1.46
CA ASN A 617 0.48 5.82 2.67
C ASN A 617 -1.04 5.83 2.87
N TRP A 618 -1.83 5.52 1.85
CA TRP A 618 -3.28 5.60 1.85
C TRP A 618 -3.91 4.28 1.42
N GLN A 619 -3.95 3.32 2.34
CA GLN A 619 -4.53 2.01 2.10
C GLN A 619 -6.03 2.03 2.37
N LEU A 620 -6.79 2.66 1.48
CA LEU A 620 -8.20 2.97 1.67
C LEU A 620 -9.09 1.75 1.47
N LEU A 621 -10.13 1.66 2.32
CA LEU A 621 -11.26 0.78 2.10
C LEU A 621 -12.30 1.51 1.24
N TYR A 622 -12.63 0.97 0.07
CA TYR A 622 -13.63 1.47 -0.87
C TYR A 622 -14.94 0.73 -0.63
N ARG A 623 -15.93 1.39 -0.03
CA ARG A 623 -17.21 0.80 0.37
C ARG A 623 -18.31 1.18 -0.59
N TYR A 624 -19.08 0.20 -1.03
CA TYR A 624 -20.28 0.41 -1.83
C TYR A 624 -21.43 1.01 -1.02
N PHE A 625 -22.24 1.89 -1.65
CA PHE A 625 -23.56 2.26 -1.13
C PHE A 625 -24.48 1.05 -1.10
N GLU A 626 -24.56 0.32 -2.21
CA GLU A 626 -25.30 -0.92 -2.36
C GLU A 626 -24.34 -2.07 -2.65
N PRO A 627 -24.36 -3.16 -1.86
CA PRO A 627 -23.46 -4.28 -2.06
C PRO A 627 -23.52 -4.84 -3.47
N LEU A 628 -22.36 -5.13 -4.05
CA LEU A 628 -22.24 -5.75 -5.37
C LEU A 628 -22.63 -7.24 -5.29
N SER A 629 -23.72 -7.60 -5.96
CA SER A 629 -24.23 -8.98 -6.01
C SER A 629 -23.41 -9.86 -6.95
N LEU A 630 -22.86 -10.95 -6.44
CA LEU A 630 -22.10 -11.95 -7.19
C LEU A 630 -22.70 -13.34 -7.00
N LYS A 631 -22.60 -14.18 -8.04
CA LYS A 631 -23.15 -15.54 -8.07
C LYS A 631 -22.04 -16.59 -7.96
N ALA A 632 -22.43 -17.79 -7.54
CA ALA A 632 -21.56 -18.95 -7.62
C ALA A 632 -21.01 -19.12 -9.05
N GLY A 633 -19.69 -19.32 -9.18
CA GLY A 633 -19.00 -19.41 -10.46
C GLY A 633 -18.46 -18.10 -11.02
N ASP A 634 -18.93 -16.92 -10.54
CA ASP A 634 -18.30 -15.66 -10.84
C ASP A 634 -16.87 -15.62 -10.28
N ALA A 635 -16.02 -14.79 -10.84
CA ALA A 635 -14.64 -14.63 -10.39
C ALA A 635 -14.28 -13.17 -10.16
N ILE A 636 -13.60 -12.88 -9.05
CA ILE A 636 -12.98 -11.59 -8.79
C ILE A 636 -11.48 -11.73 -9.11
N ARG A 637 -10.98 -10.88 -9.99
CA ARG A 637 -9.54 -10.76 -10.28
C ARG A 637 -9.01 -9.51 -9.64
N PHE A 638 -7.92 -9.63 -8.90
CA PHE A 638 -7.09 -8.51 -8.46
C PHE A 638 -5.82 -8.47 -9.30
N THR A 639 -5.59 -7.36 -9.97
CA THR A 639 -4.39 -7.10 -10.77
C THR A 639 -3.66 -5.91 -10.16
N ALA A 640 -2.34 -6.02 -10.03
CA ALA A 640 -1.51 -4.93 -9.53
C ALA A 640 -0.25 -4.74 -10.37
N TRP A 641 0.28 -3.52 -10.38
CA TRP A 641 1.52 -3.14 -11.06
C TRP A 641 2.50 -2.61 -10.02
N TYR A 642 3.78 -2.94 -10.23
CA TYR A 642 4.86 -2.64 -9.30
C TYR A 642 6.01 -1.93 -10.01
N ASP A 643 6.64 -0.99 -9.32
CA ASP A 643 7.82 -0.26 -9.76
C ASP A 643 9.02 -0.59 -8.85
N ASN A 644 9.86 -1.53 -9.31
CA ASN A 644 11.13 -1.91 -8.65
C ASN A 644 12.33 -1.25 -9.33
N SER A 645 12.14 -0.11 -10.00
CA SER A 645 13.22 0.63 -10.66
C SER A 645 13.87 1.67 -9.76
N GLU A 646 14.97 2.24 -10.24
CA GLU A 646 15.66 3.39 -9.61
C GLU A 646 14.81 4.67 -9.62
N LYS A 647 13.79 4.75 -10.49
CA LYS A 647 12.89 5.91 -10.57
C LYS A 647 11.89 5.96 -9.42
N ASN A 648 11.66 4.83 -8.72
CA ASN A 648 10.83 4.80 -7.52
C ASN A 648 11.68 5.22 -6.30
N PRO A 649 11.52 6.46 -5.78
CA PRO A 649 12.35 6.94 -4.67
C PRO A 649 12.14 6.18 -3.36
N ALA A 650 10.98 5.50 -3.20
CA ALA A 650 10.68 4.67 -2.04
C ALA A 650 11.29 3.27 -2.12
N ASN A 651 11.82 2.85 -3.28
CA ASN A 651 12.38 1.51 -3.46
C ASN A 651 13.72 1.37 -2.70
N PRO A 652 13.84 0.46 -1.71
CA PRO A 652 15.07 0.33 -0.94
C PRO A 652 16.26 -0.19 -1.76
N ASP A 653 16.01 -1.09 -2.72
CA ASP A 653 17.08 -1.71 -3.54
C ASP A 653 16.51 -2.16 -4.89
N PRO A 654 16.73 -1.39 -5.97
CA PRO A 654 16.26 -1.72 -7.31
C PRO A 654 17.05 -2.87 -7.97
N THR A 655 18.15 -3.31 -7.38
CA THR A 655 19.03 -4.36 -7.95
C THR A 655 18.59 -5.77 -7.55
N LYS A 656 17.65 -5.90 -6.61
CA LYS A 656 17.19 -7.20 -6.09
C LYS A 656 15.87 -7.63 -6.70
N THR A 657 15.72 -8.94 -6.87
CA THR A 657 14.40 -9.56 -7.08
C THR A 657 13.61 -9.49 -5.77
N VAL A 658 12.40 -8.94 -5.83
CA VAL A 658 11.52 -8.80 -4.66
C VAL A 658 10.46 -9.90 -4.67
N ARG A 659 10.23 -10.50 -3.51
CA ARG A 659 9.32 -11.62 -3.29
C ARG A 659 8.30 -11.27 -2.21
N TRP A 660 7.36 -12.19 -2.01
CA TRP A 660 6.40 -12.13 -0.91
C TRP A 660 7.10 -12.06 0.45
N GLY A 661 6.63 -11.16 1.29
CA GLY A 661 7.06 -11.04 2.67
C GLY A 661 6.26 -9.98 3.41
N SER A 662 6.22 -10.09 4.73
CA SER A 662 5.42 -9.25 5.61
C SER A 662 6.06 -7.91 5.97
N GLN A 663 7.31 -7.65 5.56
CA GLN A 663 7.97 -6.39 5.84
C GLN A 663 7.81 -5.39 4.68
N THR A 664 7.84 -4.09 4.97
CA THR A 664 7.71 -3.02 3.97
C THR A 664 8.73 -3.09 2.83
N PHE A 665 9.93 -3.59 3.10
CA PHE A 665 10.99 -3.76 2.10
C PHE A 665 10.82 -5.03 1.24
N ASP A 666 10.00 -5.98 1.66
CA ASP A 666 9.47 -7.05 0.83
C ASP A 666 8.28 -6.52 0.00
N GLU A 667 7.45 -7.37 -0.59
CA GLU A 667 6.26 -6.93 -1.29
C GLU A 667 5.10 -7.89 -1.06
N MET A 668 3.87 -7.35 -1.13
CA MET A 668 2.64 -8.13 -1.10
C MET A 668 1.82 -7.91 -2.37
N HIS A 669 1.10 -8.95 -2.77
CA HIS A 669 0.05 -8.88 -3.79
C HIS A 669 -1.24 -9.37 -3.16
N LEU A 670 -2.04 -8.42 -2.69
CA LEU A 670 -3.17 -8.71 -1.81
C LEU A 670 -4.34 -7.77 -2.09
N GLY A 671 -5.46 -8.35 -2.50
CA GLY A 671 -6.72 -7.64 -2.70
C GLY A 671 -7.76 -8.14 -1.71
N TYR A 672 -8.06 -7.37 -0.66
CA TYR A 672 -9.13 -7.73 0.27
C TYR A 672 -10.50 -7.43 -0.29
N VAL A 673 -11.47 -8.27 0.09
CA VAL A 673 -12.89 -8.19 -0.25
C VAL A 673 -13.70 -8.29 1.04
N GLU A 674 -14.45 -7.24 1.38
CA GLU A 674 -15.41 -7.27 2.49
C GLU A 674 -16.77 -7.76 1.93
N TYR A 675 -17.38 -8.77 2.57
CA TYR A 675 -18.56 -9.43 2.01
C TYR A 675 -19.44 -10.05 3.10
N TYR A 676 -20.66 -10.42 2.71
CA TYR A 676 -21.53 -11.34 3.45
C TYR A 676 -22.18 -12.36 2.53
N ILE A 677 -22.64 -13.47 3.10
CA ILE A 677 -23.35 -14.53 2.39
C ILE A 677 -24.87 -14.37 2.68
N PRO A 678 -25.72 -14.07 1.67
CA PRO A 678 -27.10 -13.63 1.92
C PRO A 678 -27.98 -14.60 2.70
N ASN A 679 -27.79 -15.90 2.49
CA ASN A 679 -28.64 -16.95 3.07
C ASN A 679 -27.92 -17.79 4.15
N ALA A 680 -26.74 -17.37 4.58
CA ALA A 680 -26.03 -18.08 5.63
C ALA A 680 -26.49 -17.60 7.02
N LYS A 681 -26.64 -18.53 7.95
CA LYS A 681 -26.87 -18.16 9.35
C LYS A 681 -25.61 -17.56 9.93
N PRO A 682 -25.70 -16.45 10.68
CA PRO A 682 -24.58 -15.91 11.43
C PRO A 682 -23.92 -16.96 12.33
N GLY A 683 -22.59 -16.99 12.36
CA GLY A 683 -21.81 -18.02 13.06
C GLY A 683 -21.60 -19.31 12.27
N GLU A 684 -22.38 -19.52 11.21
CA GLU A 684 -22.24 -20.67 10.28
C GLU A 684 -21.81 -20.25 8.89
N SER A 685 -21.57 -18.96 8.64
CA SER A 685 -21.19 -18.40 7.33
C SER A 685 -19.93 -19.09 6.80
N PRO A 686 -19.98 -19.71 5.61
CA PRO A 686 -18.81 -20.33 5.02
C PRO A 686 -17.82 -19.28 4.51
N SER A 687 -16.54 -19.65 4.46
CA SER A 687 -15.52 -18.81 3.84
C SER A 687 -15.57 -18.91 2.31
N LEU A 688 -15.31 -17.82 1.60
CA LEU A 688 -15.17 -17.81 0.13
C LEU A 688 -13.98 -18.65 -0.36
N PHE A 689 -13.01 -18.95 0.51
CA PHE A 689 -11.88 -19.82 0.19
C PHE A 689 -12.12 -21.32 0.52
N GLY A 690 -13.35 -21.72 0.83
CA GLY A 690 -13.68 -23.11 1.04
C GLY A 690 -12.90 -23.74 2.19
N GLY A 691 -12.90 -23.10 3.35
CA GLY A 691 -12.40 -23.72 4.56
C GLY A 691 -13.22 -24.97 4.84
N ARG A 692 -12.62 -26.16 4.75
CA ARG A 692 -13.18 -27.35 5.38
C ARG A 692 -13.34 -26.98 6.86
N ARG A 693 -14.57 -26.62 7.27
CA ARG A 693 -14.91 -26.73 8.69
C ARG A 693 -14.49 -28.12 9.11
N ARG A 694 -13.60 -28.22 10.08
CA ARG A 694 -13.56 -29.42 10.91
C ARG A 694 -14.96 -29.54 11.49
N ALA A 695 -15.81 -30.32 10.82
CA ALA A 695 -16.98 -30.86 11.50
C ALA A 695 -16.40 -31.55 12.74
N ALA A 696 -16.78 -31.02 13.92
CA ALA A 696 -16.58 -31.71 15.18
C ALA A 696 -17.50 -32.95 15.17
N VAL A 697 -17.08 -33.96 14.44
CA VAL A 697 -17.47 -35.34 14.68
C VAL A 697 -16.26 -35.91 15.38
N GLY A 698 -16.44 -36.13 16.70
CA GLY A 698 -15.47 -36.84 17.51
C GLY A 698 -15.11 -38.16 16.90
N ILE A 699 -13.92 -38.27 16.37
CA ILE A 699 -13.15 -39.50 16.22
C ILE A 699 -11.68 -39.05 16.21
N GLY A 700 -10.92 -39.67 17.05
CA GLY A 700 -9.51 -39.63 17.35
C GLY A 700 -8.53 -38.93 16.42
N ASN A 701 -7.50 -38.41 17.05
CA ASN A 701 -6.26 -37.85 16.51
C ASN A 701 -5.85 -38.49 15.19
N GLY A 702 -5.98 -37.73 14.08
CA GLY A 702 -5.50 -38.13 12.76
C GLY A 702 -5.57 -36.89 11.84
N ARG A 703 -4.48 -36.14 11.72
CA ARG A 703 -4.23 -35.25 10.59
C ARG A 703 -4.53 -36.02 9.30
N PRO A 704 -5.03 -35.41 8.20
CA PRO A 704 -4.74 -35.96 6.89
C PRO A 704 -3.25 -35.70 6.65
N GLY A 705 -2.42 -36.42 7.37
CA GLY A 705 -1.00 -36.52 7.11
C GLY A 705 -0.83 -37.09 5.73
N PHE A 706 0.16 -36.65 5.02
CA PHE A 706 0.86 -37.47 4.06
C PHE A 706 0.89 -38.88 4.64
N ASP A 707 0.14 -39.77 4.04
CA ASP A 707 0.19 -41.16 4.46
C ASP A 707 1.53 -41.71 4.00
N LEU A 708 2.55 -41.50 4.84
CA LEU A 708 3.93 -41.89 4.56
C LEU A 708 4.00 -43.39 4.27
N GLU A 709 3.22 -44.19 4.97
CA GLU A 709 3.16 -45.64 4.73
C GLU A 709 2.57 -45.93 3.35
N ALA A 710 1.56 -45.18 2.90
CA ALA A 710 1.04 -45.30 1.55
C ALA A 710 2.03 -44.83 0.47
N ILE A 711 2.85 -43.81 0.78
CA ILE A 711 3.91 -43.32 -0.11
C ILE A 711 5.01 -44.39 -0.24
N PHE A 712 5.52 -44.87 0.89
CA PHE A 712 6.52 -45.94 0.89
C PHE A 712 5.97 -47.20 0.16
N LYS A 713 4.79 -47.69 0.49
CA LYS A 713 4.15 -48.82 -0.18
C LYS A 713 3.94 -48.62 -1.69
N ARG A 714 3.86 -47.38 -2.16
CA ARG A 714 3.69 -47.06 -3.60
C ARG A 714 5.01 -46.95 -4.34
N HIS A 715 6.06 -46.46 -3.68
CA HIS A 715 7.29 -46.04 -4.33
C HIS A 715 8.50 -46.93 -3.98
N ASP A 716 8.54 -47.53 -2.81
CA ASP A 716 9.50 -48.58 -2.43
C ASP A 716 9.24 -49.85 -3.27
N ARG A 717 9.98 -49.97 -4.37
CA ARG A 717 9.75 -51.01 -5.41
C ARG A 717 10.40 -52.33 -5.07
N ASP A 718 11.52 -52.29 -4.36
CA ASP A 718 12.26 -53.46 -3.95
C ASP A 718 11.92 -53.92 -2.53
N SER A 719 11.05 -53.14 -1.84
CA SER A 719 10.54 -53.43 -0.50
C SER A 719 11.65 -53.52 0.56
N ASP A 720 12.71 -52.72 0.41
CA ASP A 720 13.80 -52.67 1.36
C ASP A 720 13.54 -51.68 2.53
N GLY A 721 12.43 -50.95 2.51
CA GLY A 721 12.00 -50.00 3.54
C GLY A 721 12.63 -48.62 3.40
N LYS A 722 13.24 -48.34 2.24
CA LYS A 722 13.85 -47.04 1.91
C LYS A 722 13.34 -46.52 0.57
N LEU A 723 13.41 -45.23 0.34
CA LEU A 723 13.18 -44.63 -0.98
C LEU A 723 14.51 -44.08 -1.49
N ILE A 724 15.04 -44.65 -2.54
CA ILE A 724 16.37 -44.31 -3.11
C ILE A 724 16.22 -44.02 -4.62
N GLY A 725 16.93 -43.02 -5.12
CA GLY A 725 17.12 -42.78 -6.54
C GLY A 725 15.84 -42.73 -7.35
N ASN A 726 15.53 -43.78 -8.13
CA ASN A 726 14.38 -43.90 -9.03
C ASN A 726 13.03 -44.08 -8.29
N GLU A 727 13.05 -44.40 -7.02
CA GLU A 727 11.88 -44.57 -6.18
C GLU A 727 11.36 -43.22 -5.66
N ILE A 728 12.21 -42.19 -5.65
CA ILE A 728 11.83 -40.85 -5.33
C ILE A 728 11.34 -40.17 -6.62
N PRO A 729 10.03 -39.87 -6.75
CA PRO A 729 9.49 -39.21 -7.94
C PRO A 729 10.13 -37.85 -8.17
N ASP A 730 10.60 -37.53 -9.38
CA ASP A 730 11.25 -36.27 -9.72
C ASP A 730 10.40 -35.05 -9.35
N ALA A 731 9.09 -35.11 -9.52
CA ALA A 731 8.16 -34.02 -9.17
C ALA A 731 8.02 -33.77 -7.67
N GLN A 732 8.49 -34.67 -6.81
CA GLN A 732 8.40 -34.59 -5.36
C GLN A 732 9.79 -34.69 -4.69
N ARG A 733 10.85 -34.85 -5.46
CA ARG A 733 12.22 -35.10 -4.98
C ARG A 733 12.65 -34.06 -3.96
N ASP A 734 12.54 -32.75 -4.29
CA ASP A 734 12.97 -31.67 -3.43
C ASP A 734 12.21 -31.62 -2.09
N ASN A 735 10.96 -32.07 -2.07
CA ASN A 735 10.15 -32.12 -0.86
C ASN A 735 10.41 -33.36 -0.03
N LEU A 736 10.61 -34.51 -0.69
CA LEU A 736 10.86 -35.80 -0.03
C LEU A 736 12.30 -35.87 0.52
N MET A 737 13.31 -35.33 -0.20
CA MET A 737 14.69 -35.25 0.27
C MET A 737 14.90 -34.42 1.52
N ARG A 738 13.94 -33.59 1.91
CA ARG A 738 13.95 -32.92 3.23
C ARG A 738 13.72 -33.87 4.40
N LEU A 739 13.27 -35.08 4.12
CA LEU A 739 13.06 -36.15 5.10
C LEU A 739 14.32 -36.98 5.33
N ASP A 740 15.30 -36.93 4.43
CA ASP A 740 16.64 -37.49 4.56
C ASP A 740 17.43 -36.64 5.58
N THR A 741 17.41 -37.05 6.84
CA THR A 741 17.95 -36.25 7.95
C THR A 741 19.42 -36.53 8.22
N ASP A 742 19.97 -37.61 7.71
CA ASP A 742 21.38 -37.98 7.82
C ASP A 742 22.17 -37.78 6.52
N GLU A 743 21.49 -37.25 5.48
CA GLU A 743 22.04 -36.88 4.17
C GLU A 743 22.72 -38.05 3.45
N ASP A 744 22.27 -39.31 3.70
CA ASP A 744 22.83 -40.50 3.07
C ASP A 744 22.29 -40.76 1.65
N GLY A 745 21.31 -39.95 1.20
CA GLY A 745 20.68 -40.07 -0.13
C GLY A 745 19.52 -41.05 -0.19
N ALA A 746 19.14 -41.68 0.93
CA ALA A 746 18.02 -42.57 1.08
C ALA A 746 17.04 -42.02 2.13
N ILE A 747 15.76 -42.12 1.90
CA ILE A 747 14.74 -41.74 2.86
C ILE A 747 14.19 -43.00 3.51
N THR A 748 14.39 -43.16 4.81
CA THR A 748 13.83 -44.25 5.58
C THR A 748 12.44 -43.88 6.14
N LEU A 749 11.60 -44.90 6.36
CA LEU A 749 10.30 -44.68 7.01
C LEU A 749 10.45 -44.13 8.45
N GLU A 750 11.56 -44.44 9.11
CA GLU A 750 11.88 -43.91 10.45
C GLU A 750 12.23 -42.45 10.44
N GLU A 751 13.02 -41.96 9.50
CA GLU A 751 13.34 -40.53 9.32
C GLU A 751 12.10 -39.74 8.99
N ALA A 752 11.30 -40.24 8.03
CA ALA A 752 10.03 -39.61 7.67
C ALA A 752 9.04 -39.50 8.85
N LYS A 753 9.01 -40.47 9.76
CA LYS A 753 8.20 -40.47 10.99
C LYS A 753 8.76 -39.52 12.09
N ARG A 754 10.07 -39.25 12.12
CA ARG A 754 10.68 -38.34 13.10
C ARG A 754 10.29 -36.88 12.86
N ILE A 755 10.13 -36.46 11.63
CA ILE A 755 9.75 -35.09 11.26
C ILE A 755 8.22 -34.87 11.47
N GLN A 756 7.41 -35.93 11.61
CA GLN A 756 5.99 -35.80 11.94
C GLN A 756 5.69 -35.74 13.45
N ARG A 757 6.67 -35.92 14.30
CA ARG A 757 6.58 -35.75 15.76
C ARG A 757 7.06 -34.37 16.18
#